data_22f5cf0c838987e9d54ba50968cd4aed
#
_entry.id   22f5cf0c838987e9d54ba50968cd4aed
#
_cell.length_a   1.000
_cell.length_b   1.000
_cell.length_c   1.000
_cell.angle_alpha   90.00
_cell.angle_beta   90.00
_cell.angle_gamma   90.00
#
_symmetry.space_group_name_H-M   'P 1'
#
loop_
_entity.id
_entity.type
_entity.pdbx_description
1 polymer ?
#
loop_
_entity_poly.entity_id
_entity_poly.type
_entity_poly.pdbx_seq_one_letter_code
_entity_poly.pdbx_strand_id
1 'polypeptide(L)'
;AGVPQVDQETSVRQLTRRVARTIRQVGEAFGGYFASAKDAESFEAELTHLLAYQYGAFNSPVWFNCGLWHEYGIEGGGGNYYWDMETKSVQITKNAYEHPQNSACFIQGVDDSLDTMLELQKSEVRLFKYGSGTGSNFSRVRAKGEPLSGGGESSGVLSFLEGFDRWAGSIKSGGTTRRAAKMVILDMDHPEIVDYIDWKLNEEKKAKILIAAGYSADFNGEAYHTISGQNSNNSVRIPDSFMNSYLKDGKWQTTYRMDGKSADEYDAKWLMDKIAYAAWACADPGVQFDDVIQRWHTCKGTGRINATNPCSEFVFLDDTACNLASLNLVKFMREDGEFDVEAYRHAIRVFITAMEIIVDLSSYPTERIARRSHDFRPLGLGYANLGTFLMLNGIPYDSSEGRAWAGVLSAILSGHGYQTSAEIAGNVGTFDCFEENRESMLEVMNLHRDAAYRIDKVSSSSIGGQLDLNCPDYMLDAAREDWDVCLQMGEQFGYRNSQISVIAPTGTIALLMDCDTTGIEPDFALVKFKKLAGGGYFKIVNRSVAEALEHLGYADEQVEEIIAYIIGIGTLKGASHINEETLKSKGFTEEDLAKIEATLSSAFDLNLAFVPGIVDEECLKRLGINPEETQDPEFNMLKSIGFRQEEIDAADEAICGNGTIEGAPHLKEKHYSIFDCANKCGRIGTRFIEPMGHVRMIAAVQPFISGAISKTVNLTNEAAVDDIKNVYVEAWKLGVKCMSIYRDGSKSSQPLSSNSRDDTLEEKLESHDSLQPIRKRLPDERQSVTHKFSVAGHDGYITVGFYDDGSPGEVFLKMSKEGSVISGLIDTIATMTSILLQYGVPLESLVDKFSHVRFEPSGFTSNQDIPIAKSIIDYVFRWLGQKFLSQ
;
A
#
# COMPACT_ATOMS: atom_id res chain seq x y z
N ALA A 1 23.86 26.74 -10.03
CA ALA A 1 24.65 25.52 -10.16
C ALA A 1 24.74 25.23 -11.66
N GLY A 2 25.95 25.15 -12.19
CA GLY A 2 26.18 24.84 -13.60
C GLY A 2 25.74 23.41 -13.91
N VAL A 3 25.31 23.19 -15.17
CA VAL A 3 25.04 21.84 -15.69
C VAL A 3 26.36 21.07 -15.59
N PRO A 4 26.41 19.83 -15.09
CA PRO A 4 27.60 19.01 -15.06
C PRO A 4 28.22 18.91 -16.47
N GLN A 5 29.50 19.14 -16.61
CA GLN A 5 30.22 18.98 -17.87
C GLN A 5 30.64 17.52 -18.13
N VAL A 6 29.81 16.57 -17.77
CA VAL A 6 30.08 15.13 -17.93
C VAL A 6 29.04 14.59 -18.84
N ASP A 7 29.44 13.81 -19.85
CA ASP A 7 28.54 13.12 -20.76
C ASP A 7 27.66 12.13 -19.99
N GLN A 8 26.41 11.96 -20.46
CA GLN A 8 25.47 11.01 -19.88
C GLN A 8 25.98 9.57 -19.98
N GLU A 9 25.78 8.75 -18.96
CA GLU A 9 26.05 7.31 -19.02
C GLU A 9 25.22 6.67 -20.16
N THR A 10 25.88 5.94 -21.05
CA THR A 10 25.28 5.38 -22.27
C THR A 10 25.24 3.86 -22.27
N SER A 11 25.75 3.21 -21.22
CA SER A 11 25.76 1.74 -21.13
C SER A 11 25.58 1.26 -19.69
N VAL A 12 24.94 0.08 -19.54
CA VAL A 12 24.81 -0.64 -18.28
C VAL A 12 26.19 -0.93 -17.66
N ARG A 13 27.19 -1.20 -18.49
CA ARG A 13 28.57 -1.45 -18.03
C ARG A 13 29.19 -0.24 -17.30
N GLN A 14 28.93 0.98 -17.79
CA GLN A 14 29.41 2.20 -17.08
C GLN A 14 28.72 2.33 -15.74
N LEU A 15 27.41 2.14 -15.70
CA LEU A 15 26.59 2.24 -14.51
C LEU A 15 27.01 1.24 -13.42
N THR A 16 27.09 -0.06 -13.78
CA THR A 16 27.47 -1.12 -12.82
C THR A 16 28.89 -0.98 -12.33
N ARG A 17 29.82 -0.62 -13.23
CA ARG A 17 31.22 -0.43 -12.87
C ARG A 17 31.43 0.78 -11.96
N ARG A 18 30.72 1.89 -12.19
CA ARG A 18 30.75 3.06 -11.30
C ARG A 18 30.47 2.67 -9.87
N VAL A 19 29.38 1.91 -9.64
CA VAL A 19 28.96 1.48 -8.30
C VAL A 19 30.00 0.50 -7.71
N ALA A 20 30.30 -0.60 -8.41
CA ALA A 20 31.18 -1.66 -7.90
C ALA A 20 32.61 -1.16 -7.61
N ARG A 21 33.14 -0.34 -8.51
CA ARG A 21 34.49 0.22 -8.35
C ARG A 21 34.60 1.20 -7.17
N THR A 22 33.58 2.05 -7.00
CA THR A 22 33.54 2.97 -5.85
C THR A 22 33.53 2.20 -4.54
N ILE A 23 32.67 1.16 -4.42
CA ILE A 23 32.59 0.34 -3.21
C ILE A 23 33.92 -0.35 -2.92
N ARG A 24 34.58 -0.92 -3.95
CA ARG A 24 35.90 -1.54 -3.81
C ARG A 24 36.96 -0.53 -3.31
N GLN A 25 37.05 0.64 -3.95
CA GLN A 25 38.05 1.66 -3.58
C GLN A 25 37.89 2.15 -2.15
N VAL A 26 36.63 2.34 -1.72
CA VAL A 26 36.30 2.73 -0.34
C VAL A 26 36.61 1.60 0.63
N GLY A 27 36.27 0.35 0.30
CA GLY A 27 36.62 -0.82 1.12
C GLY A 27 38.13 -1.03 1.29
N GLU A 28 38.93 -0.78 0.24
CA GLU A 28 40.39 -0.76 0.34
C GLU A 28 40.90 0.35 1.27
N ALA A 29 40.34 1.55 1.16
CA ALA A 29 40.69 2.68 2.01
C ALA A 29 40.36 2.46 3.49
N PHE A 30 39.22 1.81 3.77
CA PHE A 30 38.86 1.46 5.16
C PHE A 30 39.73 0.33 5.72
N GLY A 31 40.19 -0.58 4.87
CA GLY A 31 41.00 -1.73 5.24
C GLY A 31 40.29 -2.87 5.93
N GLY A 32 40.85 -4.07 5.91
CA GLY A 32 40.33 -5.26 6.60
C GLY A 32 39.22 -6.03 5.90
N TYR A 33 38.60 -5.47 4.85
CA TYR A 33 37.58 -6.16 4.05
C TYR A 33 38.17 -7.10 3.00
N PHE A 34 39.35 -6.82 2.50
CA PHE A 34 40.04 -7.59 1.46
C PHE A 34 41.42 -8.05 1.97
N ALA A 35 41.74 -9.33 1.68
CA ALA A 35 43.01 -9.91 2.08
C ALA A 35 44.22 -9.36 1.25
N SER A 36 43.96 -8.89 0.04
CA SER A 36 44.98 -8.33 -0.88
C SER A 36 44.32 -7.45 -1.95
N ALA A 37 45.10 -6.66 -2.68
CA ALA A 37 44.64 -5.89 -3.84
C ALA A 37 43.98 -6.81 -4.91
N LYS A 38 44.49 -8.03 -5.11
CA LYS A 38 43.92 -8.99 -6.05
C LYS A 38 42.54 -9.46 -5.57
N ASP A 39 42.34 -9.64 -4.29
CA ASP A 39 41.04 -9.99 -3.69
C ASP A 39 40.03 -8.86 -3.88
N ALA A 40 40.47 -7.59 -3.68
CA ALA A 40 39.66 -6.43 -3.97
C ALA A 40 39.26 -6.30 -5.45
N GLU A 41 40.16 -6.61 -6.38
CA GLU A 41 39.90 -6.65 -7.83
C GLU A 41 38.90 -7.76 -8.16
N SER A 42 39.04 -8.92 -7.54
CA SER A 42 38.08 -10.04 -7.69
C SER A 42 36.69 -9.64 -7.21
N PHE A 43 36.59 -9.02 -6.04
CA PHE A 43 35.32 -8.49 -5.51
C PHE A 43 34.65 -7.48 -6.47
N GLU A 44 35.42 -6.51 -7.05
CA GLU A 44 34.87 -5.57 -8.04
C GLU A 44 34.31 -6.32 -9.26
N ALA A 45 35.03 -7.34 -9.76
CA ALA A 45 34.61 -8.10 -10.92
C ALA A 45 33.36 -8.93 -10.65
N GLU A 46 33.30 -9.62 -9.50
CA GLU A 46 32.15 -10.42 -9.06
C GLU A 46 30.92 -9.55 -8.83
N LEU A 47 31.05 -8.45 -8.08
CA LEU A 47 29.94 -7.52 -7.87
C LEU A 47 29.45 -6.93 -9.21
N THR A 48 30.37 -6.53 -10.12
CA THR A 48 30.02 -6.05 -11.46
C THR A 48 29.25 -7.12 -12.24
N HIS A 49 29.68 -8.41 -12.17
CA HIS A 49 28.99 -9.53 -12.81
C HIS A 49 27.59 -9.71 -12.25
N LEU A 50 27.43 -9.80 -10.91
CA LEU A 50 26.13 -9.98 -10.27
C LEU A 50 25.15 -8.87 -10.61
N LEU A 51 25.59 -7.62 -10.69
CA LEU A 51 24.77 -6.47 -11.06
C LEU A 51 24.42 -6.49 -12.56
N ALA A 52 25.40 -6.72 -13.45
CA ALA A 52 25.21 -6.66 -14.90
C ALA A 52 24.35 -7.80 -15.44
N TYR A 53 24.41 -8.99 -14.83
CA TYR A 53 23.62 -10.16 -15.20
C TYR A 53 22.32 -10.31 -14.38
N GLN A 54 21.98 -9.28 -13.60
CA GLN A 54 20.71 -9.20 -12.87
C GLN A 54 20.51 -10.28 -11.79
N TYR A 55 21.60 -10.78 -11.20
CA TYR A 55 21.54 -11.66 -10.03
C TYR A 55 21.08 -10.92 -8.78
N GLY A 56 21.32 -9.62 -8.73
CA GLY A 56 20.87 -8.75 -7.66
C GLY A 56 21.00 -7.27 -8.00
N ALA A 57 20.31 -6.44 -7.22
CA ALA A 57 20.37 -4.99 -7.36
C ALA A 57 20.31 -4.28 -6.01
N PHE A 58 21.06 -3.18 -5.88
CA PHE A 58 20.94 -2.26 -4.74
C PHE A 58 19.68 -1.41 -4.85
N ASN A 59 19.27 -0.80 -3.75
CA ASN A 59 18.21 0.19 -3.71
C ASN A 59 18.50 1.42 -4.59
N SER A 60 17.45 2.11 -5.05
CA SER A 60 17.52 3.24 -5.97
C SER A 60 18.51 4.35 -5.57
N PRO A 61 18.63 4.77 -4.28
CA PRO A 61 19.63 5.77 -3.88
C PRO A 61 21.07 5.40 -4.21
N VAL A 62 21.47 4.14 -4.13
CA VAL A 62 22.81 3.69 -4.54
C VAL A 62 23.03 3.93 -6.05
N TRP A 63 22.05 3.54 -6.87
CA TRP A 63 22.12 3.76 -8.32
C TRP A 63 22.15 5.24 -8.70
N PHE A 64 21.41 6.08 -7.97
CA PHE A 64 21.32 7.52 -8.28
C PHE A 64 22.52 8.33 -7.80
N ASN A 65 23.16 7.95 -6.69
CA ASN A 65 24.09 8.81 -5.98
C ASN A 65 25.51 8.24 -5.87
N CYS A 66 25.68 6.90 -5.73
CA CYS A 66 26.98 6.28 -5.48
C CYS A 66 27.93 6.43 -6.67
N GLY A 67 29.15 6.88 -6.41
CA GLY A 67 30.24 6.96 -7.38
C GLY A 67 30.20 8.17 -8.31
N LEU A 68 29.20 9.05 -8.24
CA LEU A 68 29.13 10.24 -9.10
C LEU A 68 30.32 11.17 -8.89
N TRP A 69 30.79 11.35 -7.67
CA TRP A 69 32.00 12.12 -7.38
C TRP A 69 33.27 11.30 -7.64
N HIS A 70 33.31 10.06 -7.20
CA HIS A 70 34.51 9.21 -7.30
C HIS A 70 34.92 8.92 -8.74
N GLU A 71 33.96 8.70 -9.66
CA GLU A 71 34.26 8.40 -11.05
C GLU A 71 34.21 9.63 -11.98
N TYR A 72 33.38 10.63 -11.66
CA TYR A 72 33.08 11.73 -12.58
C TYR A 72 33.40 13.12 -12.00
N GLY A 73 33.79 13.23 -10.72
CA GLY A 73 34.03 14.50 -10.06
C GLY A 73 32.79 15.39 -9.93
N ILE A 74 31.57 14.80 -10.00
CA ILE A 74 30.34 15.57 -9.87
C ILE A 74 30.18 16.07 -8.43
N GLU A 75 29.97 17.36 -8.26
CA GLU A 75 29.77 18.01 -6.97
C GLU A 75 28.30 18.36 -6.73
N GLY A 76 27.86 18.29 -5.47
CA GLY A 76 26.56 18.71 -5.00
C GLY A 76 26.62 19.49 -3.71
N GLY A 77 25.53 20.19 -3.35
CA GLY A 77 25.47 20.94 -2.10
C GLY A 77 25.65 20.05 -0.88
N GLY A 78 26.57 20.40 0.02
CA GLY A 78 26.82 19.67 1.26
C GLY A 78 25.74 19.86 2.34
N GLY A 79 26.11 19.48 3.57
CA GLY A 79 25.26 19.69 4.78
C GLY A 79 24.64 18.45 5.38
N ASN A 80 24.81 17.28 4.79
CA ASN A 80 24.55 15.99 5.43
C ASN A 80 25.73 15.63 6.37
N TYR A 81 25.54 14.61 7.17
CA TYR A 81 26.48 14.13 8.17
C TYR A 81 26.97 12.74 7.78
N TYR A 82 28.28 12.48 7.98
CA TYR A 82 28.90 11.18 7.73
C TYR A 82 29.85 10.80 8.85
N TRP A 83 30.12 9.52 9.02
CA TRP A 83 31.13 9.02 9.93
C TRP A 83 32.51 9.11 9.26
N ASP A 84 33.43 9.83 9.86
CA ASP A 84 34.79 9.94 9.38
C ASP A 84 35.67 8.90 10.07
N MET A 85 36.27 8.01 9.27
CA MET A 85 37.07 6.88 9.75
C MET A 85 38.40 7.29 10.34
N GLU A 86 38.99 8.44 9.92
CA GLU A 86 40.24 8.94 10.40
C GLU A 86 40.08 9.62 11.78
N THR A 87 39.11 10.52 11.89
CA THR A 87 38.85 11.27 13.12
C THR A 87 38.00 10.50 14.14
N LYS A 88 37.39 9.38 13.72
CA LYS A 88 36.42 8.56 14.48
C LYS A 88 35.30 9.42 15.08
N SER A 89 34.72 10.29 14.26
CA SER A 89 33.69 11.23 14.66
C SER A 89 32.77 11.59 13.50
N VAL A 90 31.56 12.07 13.81
CA VAL A 90 30.64 12.55 12.80
C VAL A 90 31.11 13.91 12.27
N GLN A 91 31.19 14.05 10.95
CA GLN A 91 31.53 15.26 10.24
C GLN A 91 30.40 15.73 9.32
N ILE A 92 30.44 17.00 8.90
CA ILE A 92 29.50 17.56 7.92
C ILE A 92 30.09 17.46 6.53
N THR A 93 29.35 16.92 5.57
CA THR A 93 29.76 16.83 4.17
C THR A 93 29.84 18.23 3.55
N LYS A 94 30.86 18.45 2.75
CA LYS A 94 31.01 19.65 1.88
C LYS A 94 30.38 19.39 0.51
N ASN A 95 30.43 18.13 0.07
CA ASN A 95 29.90 17.66 -1.21
C ASN A 95 28.97 16.48 -1.01
N ALA A 96 27.73 16.57 -1.52
CA ALA A 96 26.69 15.55 -1.35
C ALA A 96 27.00 14.23 -2.07
N TYR A 97 27.95 14.19 -3.00
CA TYR A 97 28.28 12.99 -3.78
C TYR A 97 29.61 12.35 -3.42
N GLU A 98 30.44 13.01 -2.59
CA GLU A 98 31.62 12.42 -1.98
C GLU A 98 31.25 11.39 -0.90
N HIS A 99 30.29 11.76 -0.04
CA HIS A 99 29.58 10.86 0.86
C HIS A 99 28.10 10.89 0.50
N PRO A 100 27.65 10.04 -0.44
CA PRO A 100 26.30 10.11 -0.96
C PRO A 100 25.27 9.52 0.03
N GLN A 101 24.03 9.98 -0.05
CA GLN A 101 22.92 9.28 0.64
C GLN A 101 22.60 8.01 -0.13
N ASN A 102 23.02 6.85 0.39
CA ASN A 102 22.82 5.53 -0.24
C ASN A 102 21.68 4.73 0.38
N SER A 103 21.26 5.08 1.59
CA SER A 103 20.19 4.35 2.28
C SER A 103 18.80 4.72 1.74
N ALA A 104 17.93 3.72 1.52
CA ALA A 104 16.57 3.94 1.07
C ALA A 104 15.59 4.12 2.24
N CYS A 105 15.86 3.49 3.38
CA CYS A 105 14.94 3.39 4.50
C CYS A 105 15.51 4.03 5.75
N PHE A 106 14.69 4.86 6.40
CA PHE A 106 15.05 5.57 7.62
C PHE A 106 13.95 5.39 8.67
N ILE A 107 14.36 5.29 9.93
CA ILE A 107 13.48 5.39 11.10
C ILE A 107 13.99 6.58 11.90
N GLN A 108 13.07 7.46 12.31
CA GLN A 108 13.41 8.66 13.06
C GLN A 108 12.55 8.80 14.31
N GLY A 109 13.20 9.10 15.44
CA GLY A 109 12.50 9.40 16.67
C GLY A 109 11.92 10.81 16.68
N VAL A 110 10.80 10.98 17.38
CA VAL A 110 10.19 12.28 17.68
C VAL A 110 9.73 12.28 19.14
N ASP A 111 10.03 13.36 19.86
CA ASP A 111 9.60 13.56 21.23
C ASP A 111 8.55 14.69 21.27
N ASP A 112 7.90 14.86 22.41
CA ASP A 112 6.88 15.87 22.68
C ASP A 112 7.49 17.29 22.82
N SER A 113 8.14 17.75 21.75
CA SER A 113 8.83 19.04 21.67
C SER A 113 8.73 19.62 20.26
N LEU A 114 8.43 20.90 20.14
CA LEU A 114 8.39 21.60 18.86
C LEU A 114 9.77 21.55 18.16
N ASP A 115 10.86 21.64 18.92
CA ASP A 115 12.22 21.58 18.35
C ASP A 115 12.46 20.22 17.69
N THR A 116 12.13 19.10 18.35
CA THR A 116 12.30 17.76 17.78
C THR A 116 11.39 17.53 16.57
N MET A 117 10.18 18.07 16.58
CA MET A 117 9.26 18.00 15.44
C MET A 117 9.79 18.79 14.25
N LEU A 118 10.35 20.00 14.45
CA LEU A 118 10.95 20.81 13.39
C LEU A 118 12.25 20.16 12.84
N GLU A 119 13.05 19.54 13.71
CA GLU A 119 14.22 18.76 13.29
C GLU A 119 13.82 17.57 12.44
N LEU A 120 12.77 16.81 12.84
CA LEU A 120 12.20 15.72 12.06
C LEU A 120 11.74 16.22 10.68
N GLN A 121 11.00 17.31 10.62
CA GLN A 121 10.51 17.90 9.37
C GLN A 121 11.67 18.30 8.44
N LYS A 122 12.70 18.95 8.97
CA LYS A 122 13.92 19.33 8.22
C LYS A 122 14.64 18.10 7.67
N SER A 123 14.73 17.05 8.47
CA SER A 123 15.36 15.78 8.10
C SER A 123 14.57 15.10 6.99
N GLU A 124 13.24 14.98 7.11
CA GLU A 124 12.35 14.39 6.10
C GLU A 124 12.50 15.07 4.72
N VAL A 125 12.51 16.39 4.68
CA VAL A 125 12.71 17.14 3.42
C VAL A 125 14.03 16.78 2.74
N ARG A 126 15.12 16.59 3.51
CA ARG A 126 16.41 16.15 2.97
C ARG A 126 16.36 14.74 2.43
N LEU A 127 15.72 13.82 3.18
CA LEU A 127 15.56 12.42 2.78
C LEU A 127 14.77 12.29 1.46
N PHE A 128 13.65 12.99 1.36
CA PHE A 128 12.80 12.95 0.15
C PHE A 128 13.53 13.51 -1.07
N LYS A 129 14.34 14.57 -0.90
CA LYS A 129 15.15 15.15 -1.99
C LYS A 129 16.04 14.10 -2.68
N TYR A 130 16.63 13.18 -1.94
CA TYR A 130 17.54 12.14 -2.45
C TYR A 130 16.88 10.79 -2.72
N GLY A 131 15.53 10.71 -2.63
CA GLY A 131 14.78 9.53 -3.04
C GLY A 131 14.56 8.47 -1.95
N SER A 132 14.81 8.81 -0.68
CA SER A 132 14.64 7.92 0.47
C SER A 132 13.27 8.08 1.14
N GLY A 133 12.85 7.04 1.87
CA GLY A 133 11.63 7.04 2.69
C GLY A 133 11.95 7.01 4.20
N THR A 134 11.02 7.50 5.01
CA THR A 134 11.19 7.54 6.47
C THR A 134 9.92 7.16 7.22
N GLY A 135 10.07 6.68 8.46
CA GLY A 135 8.94 6.45 9.34
C GLY A 135 9.21 6.90 10.76
N SER A 136 8.14 7.32 11.44
CA SER A 136 8.20 7.80 12.82
C SER A 136 6.96 7.39 13.59
N ASN A 137 7.15 7.11 14.89
CA ASN A 137 6.08 6.86 15.84
C ASN A 137 5.82 8.15 16.64
N PHE A 138 4.61 8.66 16.54
CA PHE A 138 4.18 9.91 17.17
C PHE A 138 3.53 9.71 18.55
N SER A 139 3.55 8.51 19.09
CA SER A 139 2.84 8.17 20.34
C SER A 139 3.39 8.85 21.59
N ARG A 140 4.60 9.42 21.51
CA ARG A 140 5.16 10.22 22.61
C ARG A 140 4.60 11.63 22.67
N VAL A 141 4.07 12.14 21.56
CA VAL A 141 3.49 13.49 21.46
C VAL A 141 2.17 13.51 22.24
N ARG A 142 1.97 14.53 23.07
CA ARG A 142 0.74 14.69 23.85
C ARG A 142 -0.49 14.86 22.99
N ALA A 143 -1.62 14.36 23.49
CA ALA A 143 -2.90 14.42 22.80
C ALA A 143 -3.52 15.84 22.82
N LYS A 144 -4.54 16.05 22.02
CA LYS A 144 -5.36 17.24 22.02
C LYS A 144 -5.99 17.46 23.41
N GLY A 145 -5.93 18.72 23.87
CA GLY A 145 -6.47 19.10 25.17
C GLY A 145 -5.55 18.83 26.37
N GLU A 146 -4.41 18.12 26.21
CA GLU A 146 -3.43 17.99 27.29
C GLU A 146 -2.75 19.36 27.55
N PRO A 147 -2.43 19.68 28.83
CA PRO A 147 -1.93 21.01 29.22
C PRO A 147 -0.54 21.30 28.65
N LEU A 148 -0.31 22.57 28.29
CA LEU A 148 1.01 23.10 27.90
C LEU A 148 1.71 23.73 29.10
N SER A 149 3.04 23.65 29.16
CA SER A 149 3.87 24.22 30.24
C SER A 149 3.74 25.75 30.40
N GLY A 150 3.44 26.44 29.30
CA GLY A 150 3.19 27.89 29.29
C GLY A 150 1.73 28.32 29.53
N GLY A 151 0.83 27.37 29.83
CA GLY A 151 -0.61 27.58 29.89
C GLY A 151 -1.29 27.37 28.52
N GLY A 152 -2.54 26.95 28.54
CA GLY A 152 -3.30 26.53 27.36
C GLY A 152 -3.25 25.03 27.13
N GLU A 153 -3.77 24.57 25.98
CA GLU A 153 -3.97 23.17 25.64
C GLU A 153 -3.28 22.81 24.32
N SER A 154 -2.86 21.55 24.19
CA SER A 154 -2.28 20.99 22.96
C SER A 154 -3.31 20.92 21.84
N SER A 155 -2.88 21.21 20.61
CA SER A 155 -3.67 20.99 19.39
C SER A 155 -3.76 19.52 18.98
N GLY A 156 -2.93 18.65 19.58
CA GLY A 156 -2.92 17.22 19.36
C GLY A 156 -2.05 16.74 18.20
N VAL A 157 -1.87 15.42 18.13
CA VAL A 157 -1.00 14.75 17.15
C VAL A 157 -1.48 15.01 15.72
N LEU A 158 -2.79 14.89 15.47
CA LEU A 158 -3.32 15.00 14.10
C LEU A 158 -3.05 16.35 13.46
N SER A 159 -3.08 17.44 14.22
CA SER A 159 -2.81 18.78 13.67
C SER A 159 -1.35 18.92 13.19
N PHE A 160 -0.40 18.28 13.85
CA PHE A 160 0.99 18.22 13.39
C PHE A 160 1.14 17.30 12.18
N LEU A 161 0.47 16.15 12.16
CA LEU A 161 0.52 15.20 11.04
C LEU A 161 -0.01 15.82 9.75
N GLU A 162 -1.05 16.64 9.79
CA GLU A 162 -1.53 17.41 8.63
C GLU A 162 -0.45 18.36 8.08
N GLY A 163 0.29 19.04 8.95
CA GLY A 163 1.42 19.89 8.60
C GLY A 163 2.54 19.08 7.92
N PHE A 164 2.94 17.97 8.51
CA PHE A 164 3.95 17.06 7.96
C PHE A 164 3.55 16.50 6.58
N ASP A 165 2.29 16.12 6.39
CA ASP A 165 1.77 15.60 5.13
C ASP A 165 1.85 16.64 4.01
N ARG A 166 1.48 17.90 4.28
CA ARG A 166 1.54 19.02 3.31
C ARG A 166 2.98 19.30 2.87
N TRP A 167 3.96 19.28 3.79
CA TRP A 167 5.36 19.44 3.45
C TRP A 167 5.89 18.28 2.61
N ALA A 168 5.55 17.05 2.96
CA ALA A 168 5.92 15.86 2.19
C ALA A 168 5.40 15.95 0.75
N GLY A 169 4.15 16.39 0.56
CA GLY A 169 3.54 16.59 -0.77
C GLY A 169 4.21 17.66 -1.62
N SER A 170 4.92 18.61 -0.99
CA SER A 170 5.61 19.70 -1.70
C SER A 170 6.97 19.28 -2.27
N ILE A 171 7.53 18.14 -1.86
CA ILE A 171 8.86 17.66 -2.26
C ILE A 171 8.74 16.55 -3.31
N LYS A 172 9.34 16.78 -4.48
CA LYS A 172 9.48 15.74 -5.52
C LYS A 172 10.69 14.87 -5.21
N SER A 173 10.45 13.60 -4.93
CA SER A 173 11.49 12.64 -4.56
C SER A 173 12.46 12.39 -5.71
N GLY A 174 13.76 12.53 -5.43
CA GLY A 174 14.83 12.31 -6.41
C GLY A 174 14.77 13.23 -7.64
N GLY A 175 14.07 14.38 -7.57
CA GLY A 175 13.91 15.29 -8.70
C GLY A 175 12.94 14.77 -9.78
N THR A 176 12.22 13.68 -9.51
CA THR A 176 11.24 13.04 -10.41
C THR A 176 9.81 13.38 -9.99
N THR A 177 8.82 12.79 -10.68
CA THR A 177 7.39 12.90 -10.32
C THR A 177 6.99 12.00 -9.13
N ARG A 178 7.93 11.22 -8.55
CA ARG A 178 7.65 10.29 -7.44
C ARG A 178 7.32 11.06 -6.17
N ARG A 179 6.22 10.67 -5.50
CA ARG A 179 5.85 11.23 -4.20
C ARG A 179 6.82 10.83 -3.09
N ALA A 180 6.92 11.65 -2.05
CA ALA A 180 7.60 11.32 -0.82
C ALA A 180 6.96 10.08 -0.18
N ALA A 181 7.77 9.22 0.43
CA ALA A 181 7.31 8.03 1.14
C ALA A 181 7.51 8.22 2.65
N LYS A 182 6.42 8.19 3.41
CA LYS A 182 6.40 8.38 4.86
C LYS A 182 5.54 7.34 5.54
N MET A 183 6.00 6.82 6.69
CA MET A 183 5.19 6.04 7.63
C MET A 183 4.91 6.86 8.87
N VAL A 184 3.67 6.87 9.27
CA VAL A 184 3.22 7.43 10.56
C VAL A 184 2.66 6.29 11.40
N ILE A 185 3.07 6.22 12.67
CA ILE A 185 2.63 5.16 13.59
C ILE A 185 2.04 5.80 14.84
N LEU A 186 0.95 5.24 15.33
CA LEU A 186 0.36 5.56 16.62
C LEU A 186 0.07 4.28 17.41
N ASP A 187 0.43 4.27 18.69
CA ASP A 187 0.19 3.15 19.61
C ASP A 187 -1.28 3.10 20.02
N MET A 188 -1.80 1.88 20.20
CA MET A 188 -3.21 1.65 20.55
C MET A 188 -3.67 2.34 21.85
N ASP A 189 -2.77 2.66 22.76
CA ASP A 189 -3.08 3.32 24.02
C ASP A 189 -3.03 4.86 23.97
N HIS A 190 -2.82 5.44 22.77
CA HIS A 190 -2.83 6.90 22.61
C HIS A 190 -4.25 7.48 22.69
N PRO A 191 -4.50 8.61 23.38
CA PRO A 191 -5.85 9.18 23.50
C PRO A 191 -6.51 9.54 22.16
N GLU A 192 -5.75 9.95 21.16
CA GLU A 192 -6.27 10.28 19.81
C GLU A 192 -6.35 9.07 18.87
N ILE A 193 -6.26 7.82 19.38
CA ILE A 193 -6.22 6.63 18.52
C ILE A 193 -7.46 6.50 17.62
N VAL A 194 -8.64 6.86 18.11
CA VAL A 194 -9.90 6.79 17.35
C VAL A 194 -9.90 7.79 16.21
N ASP A 195 -9.54 9.03 16.48
CA ASP A 195 -9.45 10.09 15.47
C ASP A 195 -8.38 9.76 14.42
N TYR A 196 -7.27 9.15 14.83
CA TYR A 196 -6.20 8.69 13.95
C TYR A 196 -6.66 7.56 13.00
N ILE A 197 -7.39 6.57 13.51
CA ILE A 197 -7.95 5.49 12.69
C ILE A 197 -8.92 6.07 11.65
N ASP A 198 -9.77 7.01 12.05
CA ASP A 198 -10.78 7.62 11.19
C ASP A 198 -10.21 8.71 10.24
N TRP A 199 -8.98 9.19 10.45
CA TRP A 199 -8.42 10.32 9.71
C TRP A 199 -8.47 10.13 8.20
N LYS A 200 -7.76 9.13 7.67
CA LYS A 200 -7.72 8.87 6.21
C LYS A 200 -9.07 8.47 5.65
N LEU A 201 -9.87 7.72 6.40
CA LEU A 201 -11.24 7.39 6.02
C LEU A 201 -12.08 8.65 5.76
N ASN A 202 -11.96 9.65 6.64
CA ASN A 202 -12.69 10.90 6.49
C ASN A 202 -12.15 11.75 5.34
N GLU A 203 -10.84 11.74 5.12
CA GLU A 203 -10.22 12.42 3.97
C GLU A 203 -10.62 11.80 2.63
N GLU A 204 -10.69 10.46 2.54
CA GLU A 204 -11.16 9.76 1.35
C GLU A 204 -12.64 10.06 1.05
N LYS A 205 -13.49 10.19 2.08
CA LYS A 205 -14.87 10.65 1.92
C LYS A 205 -14.93 12.07 1.32
N LYS A 206 -14.04 12.98 1.74
CA LYS A 206 -13.95 14.34 1.17
C LYS A 206 -13.53 14.26 -0.30
N ALA A 207 -12.54 13.43 -0.66
CA ALA A 207 -12.12 13.25 -2.04
C ALA A 207 -13.27 12.77 -2.94
N LYS A 208 -14.03 11.77 -2.50
CA LYS A 208 -15.20 11.26 -3.22
C LYS A 208 -16.27 12.35 -3.47
N ILE A 209 -16.52 13.20 -2.46
CA ILE A 209 -17.45 14.35 -2.61
C ILE A 209 -16.94 15.36 -3.63
N LEU A 210 -15.63 15.68 -3.60
CA LEU A 210 -15.01 16.59 -4.56
C LEU A 210 -15.08 16.05 -6.00
N ILE A 211 -14.80 14.75 -6.17
CA ILE A 211 -14.90 14.08 -7.48
C ILE A 211 -16.35 14.11 -7.98
N ALA A 212 -17.33 13.80 -7.15
CA ALA A 212 -18.75 13.89 -7.49
C ALA A 212 -19.19 15.33 -7.84
N ALA A 213 -18.50 16.35 -7.31
CA ALA A 213 -18.71 17.76 -7.67
C ALA A 213 -17.98 18.20 -8.95
N GLY A 214 -17.31 17.26 -9.69
CA GLY A 214 -16.65 17.51 -10.96
C GLY A 214 -15.14 17.80 -10.89
N TYR A 215 -14.50 17.63 -9.71
CA TYR A 215 -13.03 17.71 -9.62
C TYR A 215 -12.38 16.44 -10.20
N SER A 216 -11.17 16.59 -10.75
CA SER A 216 -10.45 15.44 -11.34
C SER A 216 -10.25 14.29 -10.35
N ALA A 217 -10.64 13.08 -10.77
CA ALA A 217 -10.43 11.83 -10.04
C ALA A 217 -8.99 11.28 -10.14
N ASP A 218 -8.12 11.90 -10.97
CA ASP A 218 -6.74 11.47 -11.10
C ASP A 218 -6.01 11.54 -9.75
N PHE A 219 -5.15 10.56 -9.48
CA PHE A 219 -4.37 10.47 -8.23
C PHE A 219 -3.52 11.73 -7.96
N ASN A 220 -3.07 12.43 -9.00
CA ASN A 220 -2.40 13.73 -8.91
C ASN A 220 -3.36 14.90 -9.16
N GLY A 221 -4.66 14.63 -9.27
CA GLY A 221 -5.70 15.61 -9.54
C GLY A 221 -6.01 16.49 -8.33
N GLU A 222 -6.81 17.53 -8.55
CA GLU A 222 -7.11 18.56 -7.57
C GLU A 222 -7.86 18.01 -6.35
N ALA A 223 -8.75 17.03 -6.52
CA ALA A 223 -9.45 16.39 -5.41
C ALA A 223 -8.48 15.80 -4.38
N TYR A 224 -7.53 14.97 -4.83
CA TYR A 224 -6.54 14.35 -3.96
C TYR A 224 -5.45 15.31 -3.46
N HIS A 225 -5.17 16.37 -4.20
CA HIS A 225 -4.23 17.41 -3.76
C HIS A 225 -4.81 18.30 -2.63
N THR A 226 -6.12 18.40 -2.53
CA THR A 226 -6.82 19.25 -1.56
C THR A 226 -6.92 18.60 -0.18
N ILE A 227 -7.04 17.28 -0.08
CA ILE A 227 -7.18 16.53 1.17
C ILE A 227 -5.82 16.25 1.83
N SER A 228 -5.82 15.87 3.12
CA SER A 228 -4.60 15.52 3.88
C SER A 228 -4.35 14.02 3.93
N GLY A 229 -3.18 13.60 4.43
CA GLY A 229 -2.83 12.20 4.65
C GLY A 229 -2.50 11.40 3.38
N GLN A 230 -2.28 12.06 2.23
CA GLN A 230 -2.03 11.39 0.96
C GLN A 230 -0.56 11.01 0.74
N ASN A 231 0.36 11.57 1.53
CA ASN A 231 1.80 11.36 1.40
C ASN A 231 2.37 10.48 2.50
N SER A 232 1.51 9.86 3.33
CA SER A 232 1.90 8.95 4.40
C SER A 232 1.13 7.62 4.33
N ASN A 233 1.80 6.54 4.70
CA ASN A 233 1.17 5.29 5.13
C ASN A 233 0.93 5.37 6.63
N ASN A 234 -0.23 4.96 7.09
CA ASN A 234 -0.56 4.98 8.51
C ASN A 234 -0.60 3.56 9.06
N SER A 235 -0.06 3.36 10.26
CA SER A 235 -0.13 2.08 10.96
C SER A 235 -0.48 2.27 12.43
N VAL A 236 -1.21 1.31 12.98
CA VAL A 236 -1.51 1.21 14.40
C VAL A 236 -0.57 0.18 15.03
N ARG A 237 0.09 0.53 16.14
CA ARG A 237 0.94 -0.38 16.91
C ARG A 237 0.12 -1.10 17.96
N ILE A 238 0.01 -2.42 17.86
CA ILE A 238 -0.90 -3.26 18.66
C ILE A 238 -0.09 -4.18 19.58
N PRO A 239 -0.22 -4.06 20.91
CA PRO A 239 0.40 -4.99 21.86
C PRO A 239 -0.44 -6.26 22.04
N ASP A 240 0.19 -7.34 22.50
CA ASP A 240 -0.46 -8.62 22.86
C ASP A 240 -1.59 -8.42 23.89
N SER A 241 -1.43 -7.46 24.80
CA SER A 241 -2.45 -7.13 25.79
C SER A 241 -3.76 -6.65 25.19
N PHE A 242 -3.70 -5.85 24.10
CA PHE A 242 -4.89 -5.45 23.34
C PHE A 242 -5.53 -6.65 22.64
N MET A 243 -4.74 -7.49 21.94
CA MET A 243 -5.25 -8.67 21.26
C MET A 243 -5.93 -9.65 22.24
N ASN A 244 -5.34 -9.82 23.41
CA ASN A 244 -5.93 -10.62 24.48
C ASN A 244 -7.24 -10.03 25.04
N SER A 245 -7.34 -8.69 25.15
CA SER A 245 -8.59 -8.02 25.53
C SER A 245 -9.66 -8.19 24.45
N TYR A 246 -9.29 -8.06 23.19
CA TYR A 246 -10.17 -8.32 22.04
C TYR A 246 -10.76 -9.74 22.07
N LEU A 247 -9.92 -10.77 22.27
CA LEU A 247 -10.37 -12.16 22.31
C LEU A 247 -11.29 -12.50 23.50
N LYS A 248 -11.17 -11.74 24.59
CA LYS A 248 -11.94 -11.93 25.85
C LYS A 248 -13.15 -11.02 25.98
N ASP A 249 -13.53 -10.28 24.92
CA ASP A 249 -14.58 -9.24 24.98
C ASP A 249 -14.32 -8.18 26.07
N GLY A 250 -13.05 -7.85 26.27
CA GLY A 250 -12.61 -6.94 27.32
C GLY A 250 -12.60 -5.47 26.88
N LYS A 251 -12.25 -4.64 27.87
CA LYS A 251 -12.06 -3.19 27.64
C LYS A 251 -10.61 -2.87 27.32
N TRP A 252 -10.42 -1.76 26.62
CA TRP A 252 -9.12 -1.18 26.33
C TRP A 252 -9.08 0.27 26.79
N GLN A 253 -8.00 0.65 27.47
CA GLN A 253 -7.85 1.96 28.07
C GLN A 253 -6.73 2.74 27.36
N THR A 254 -7.01 3.99 27.01
CA THR A 254 -6.01 4.94 26.52
C THR A 254 -5.40 5.72 27.70
N THR A 255 -4.21 6.28 27.49
CA THR A 255 -3.41 6.89 28.55
C THR A 255 -2.87 8.26 28.12
N TYR A 256 -3.10 9.29 28.94
CA TYR A 256 -2.51 10.62 28.74
C TYR A 256 -0.98 10.56 28.80
N ARG A 257 -0.33 11.33 27.94
CA ARG A 257 1.14 11.29 27.78
C ARG A 257 1.88 12.09 28.83
N MET A 258 1.24 13.15 29.35
CA MET A 258 1.86 14.03 30.33
C MET A 258 1.92 13.45 31.77
N ASP A 259 0.88 12.76 32.22
CA ASP A 259 0.78 12.30 33.61
C ASP A 259 0.52 10.80 33.77
N GLY A 260 0.40 10.08 32.66
CA GLY A 260 0.18 8.62 32.64
C GLY A 260 -1.19 8.18 33.15
N LYS A 261 -2.13 9.10 33.35
CA LYS A 261 -3.47 8.74 33.79
C LYS A 261 -4.30 8.17 32.65
N SER A 262 -5.32 7.42 33.04
CA SER A 262 -6.35 6.94 32.13
C SER A 262 -7.04 8.12 31.44
N ALA A 263 -7.15 8.05 30.11
CA ALA A 263 -7.93 8.99 29.31
C ALA A 263 -9.32 8.41 29.06
N ASP A 264 -9.47 7.58 28.02
CA ASP A 264 -10.75 7.01 27.63
C ASP A 264 -10.72 5.48 27.73
N GLU A 265 -11.90 4.87 27.87
CA GLU A 265 -12.07 3.41 27.87
C GLU A 265 -13.02 2.99 26.75
N TYR A 266 -12.61 2.03 25.94
CA TYR A 266 -13.34 1.53 24.79
C TYR A 266 -13.53 0.01 24.88
N ASP A 267 -14.54 -0.53 24.18
CA ASP A 267 -14.61 -1.96 23.91
C ASP A 267 -13.50 -2.35 22.92
N ALA A 268 -12.66 -3.34 23.26
CA ALA A 268 -11.58 -3.77 22.40
C ALA A 268 -12.09 -4.28 21.03
N LYS A 269 -13.27 -4.93 21.00
CA LYS A 269 -13.95 -5.34 19.76
C LYS A 269 -14.34 -4.14 18.90
N TRP A 270 -14.92 -3.11 19.50
CA TRP A 270 -15.31 -1.91 18.77
C TRP A 270 -14.10 -1.20 18.14
N LEU A 271 -12.96 -1.13 18.86
CA LEU A 271 -11.73 -0.57 18.29
C LEU A 271 -11.20 -1.39 17.12
N MET A 272 -11.20 -2.72 17.23
CA MET A 272 -10.80 -3.61 16.14
C MET A 272 -11.74 -3.49 14.94
N ASP A 273 -13.05 -3.36 15.17
CA ASP A 273 -14.04 -3.11 14.11
C ASP A 273 -13.76 -1.79 13.38
N LYS A 274 -13.38 -0.74 14.10
CA LYS A 274 -12.98 0.54 13.49
C LYS A 274 -11.72 0.42 12.63
N ILE A 275 -10.67 -0.24 13.11
CA ILE A 275 -9.44 -0.48 12.36
C ILE A 275 -9.77 -1.25 11.07
N ALA A 276 -10.51 -2.35 11.18
CA ALA A 276 -10.86 -3.18 10.05
C ALA A 276 -11.76 -2.45 9.04
N TYR A 277 -12.73 -1.66 9.52
CA TYR A 277 -13.58 -0.85 8.64
C TYR A 277 -12.81 0.24 7.90
N ALA A 278 -11.90 0.95 8.57
CA ALA A 278 -11.07 1.96 7.91
C ALA A 278 -10.17 1.32 6.85
N ALA A 279 -9.50 0.20 7.17
CA ALA A 279 -8.69 -0.55 6.22
C ALA A 279 -9.53 -1.08 5.03
N TRP A 280 -10.75 -1.55 5.27
CA TRP A 280 -11.71 -1.98 4.24
C TRP A 280 -12.09 -0.83 3.29
N ALA A 281 -12.28 0.38 3.83
CA ALA A 281 -12.80 1.52 3.08
C ALA A 281 -11.72 2.32 2.34
N CYS A 282 -10.47 2.37 2.85
CA CYS A 282 -9.40 3.20 2.27
C CYS A 282 -7.99 2.57 2.33
N ALA A 283 -7.85 1.27 2.66
CA ALA A 283 -6.60 0.52 2.77
C ALA A 283 -5.63 1.02 3.88
N ASP A 284 -6.08 1.89 4.77
CA ASP A 284 -5.35 2.41 5.94
C ASP A 284 -6.27 2.38 7.18
N PRO A 285 -5.73 2.17 8.39
CA PRO A 285 -4.33 1.91 8.71
C PRO A 285 -3.93 0.44 8.54
N GLY A 286 -2.61 0.21 8.32
CA GLY A 286 -2.00 -1.10 8.55
C GLY A 286 -1.82 -1.38 10.04
N VAL A 287 -1.41 -2.60 10.39
CA VAL A 287 -1.15 -2.99 11.78
C VAL A 287 0.27 -3.48 11.97
N GLN A 288 0.84 -3.23 13.15
CA GLN A 288 2.16 -3.69 13.58
C GLN A 288 2.02 -4.32 14.96
N PHE A 289 2.45 -5.58 15.13
CA PHE A 289 2.33 -6.32 16.38
C PHE A 289 3.56 -6.12 17.26
N ASP A 290 3.43 -5.31 18.29
CA ASP A 290 4.53 -4.82 19.08
C ASP A 290 5.35 -5.93 19.75
N ASP A 291 4.73 -6.83 20.49
CA ASP A 291 5.41 -7.89 21.22
C ASP A 291 6.12 -8.87 20.28
N VAL A 292 5.57 -9.12 19.09
CA VAL A 292 6.23 -9.92 18.05
C VAL A 292 7.50 -9.23 17.57
N ILE A 293 7.43 -7.92 17.31
CA ILE A 293 8.59 -7.12 16.90
C ILE A 293 9.68 -7.14 17.97
N GLN A 294 9.31 -6.89 19.24
CA GLN A 294 10.27 -6.86 20.35
C GLN A 294 10.90 -8.24 20.61
N ARG A 295 10.18 -9.35 20.34
CA ARG A 295 10.73 -10.71 20.50
C ARG A 295 11.95 -10.93 19.60
N TRP A 296 11.90 -10.48 18.36
CA TRP A 296 12.96 -10.63 17.35
C TRP A 296 13.97 -9.46 17.33
N HIS A 297 13.97 -8.61 18.37
CA HIS A 297 14.86 -7.47 18.47
C HIS A 297 16.24 -7.88 18.95
N THR A 298 17.27 -7.63 18.15
CA THR A 298 18.66 -7.98 18.43
C THR A 298 19.35 -7.03 19.42
N CYS A 299 18.87 -5.80 19.56
CA CYS A 299 19.50 -4.74 20.36
C CYS A 299 18.62 -4.27 21.54
N LYS A 300 18.08 -5.23 22.31
CA LYS A 300 17.19 -4.96 23.46
C LYS A 300 17.88 -4.16 24.56
N GLY A 301 19.20 -4.31 24.74
CA GLY A 301 20.01 -3.57 25.74
C GLY A 301 20.02 -2.06 25.49
N THR A 302 19.95 -1.63 24.22
CA THR A 302 19.97 -0.20 23.84
C THR A 302 18.60 0.44 23.94
N GLY A 303 17.51 -0.27 23.63
CA GLY A 303 16.16 0.30 23.68
C GLY A 303 15.11 -0.51 22.93
N ARG A 304 13.92 0.09 22.76
CA ARG A 304 12.79 -0.52 22.05
C ARG A 304 12.77 -0.11 20.58
N ILE A 305 12.23 -0.97 19.74
CA ILE A 305 11.83 -0.64 18.38
C ILE A 305 10.45 0.04 18.44
N ASN A 306 10.38 1.32 18.03
CA ASN A 306 9.14 2.09 18.06
C ASN A 306 8.48 2.24 16.68
N ALA A 307 9.26 2.25 15.61
CA ALA A 307 8.77 2.56 14.27
C ALA A 307 9.33 1.62 13.20
N THR A 308 8.84 1.81 11.99
CA THR A 308 9.29 1.15 10.77
C THR A 308 9.46 2.18 9.66
N ASN A 309 10.14 1.82 8.56
CA ASN A 309 10.10 2.58 7.31
C ASN A 309 8.71 2.54 6.64
N PRO A 310 8.46 3.27 5.52
CA PRO A 310 7.15 3.38 4.89
C PRO A 310 6.51 2.07 4.45
N CYS A 311 7.29 1.09 4.05
CA CYS A 311 6.79 -0.22 3.57
C CYS A 311 6.84 -1.31 4.65
N SER A 312 7.24 -0.96 5.87
CA SER A 312 7.29 -1.82 7.07
C SER A 312 8.27 -3.00 7.03
N GLU A 313 9.21 -3.05 6.07
CA GLU A 313 10.25 -4.09 6.03
C GLU A 313 11.45 -3.77 6.92
N PHE A 314 11.84 -2.50 7.06
CA PHE A 314 12.90 -2.09 7.97
C PHE A 314 12.31 -1.77 9.35
N VAL A 315 12.64 -2.60 10.33
CA VAL A 315 12.12 -2.57 11.71
C VAL A 315 13.31 -2.60 12.64
N PHE A 316 13.70 -1.44 13.17
CA PHE A 316 14.87 -1.29 14.02
C PHE A 316 14.73 -0.07 14.94
N LEU A 317 15.81 0.29 15.64
CA LEU A 317 15.86 1.42 16.57
C LEU A 317 15.64 2.78 15.86
N ASP A 318 15.08 3.73 16.58
CA ASP A 318 14.92 5.11 16.13
C ASP A 318 16.29 5.73 15.76
N ASP A 319 16.30 6.64 14.80
CA ASP A 319 17.46 7.35 14.28
C ASP A 319 18.51 6.44 13.65
N THR A 320 18.05 5.46 12.88
CA THR A 320 18.87 4.56 12.09
C THR A 320 18.45 4.56 10.62
N ALA A 321 19.36 4.11 9.77
CA ALA A 321 19.12 3.99 8.35
C ALA A 321 19.60 2.63 7.83
N CYS A 322 18.94 2.14 6.80
CA CYS A 322 19.25 0.88 6.17
C CYS A 322 19.46 1.05 4.67
N ASN A 323 20.60 0.62 4.17
CA ASN A 323 20.75 0.39 2.73
C ASN A 323 20.21 -1.00 2.38
N LEU A 324 19.62 -1.13 1.19
CA LEU A 324 18.93 -2.34 0.76
C LEU A 324 19.57 -2.92 -0.49
N ALA A 325 19.49 -4.23 -0.62
CA ALA A 325 19.70 -4.95 -1.88
C ALA A 325 18.75 -6.14 -1.96
N SER A 326 18.47 -6.61 -3.17
CA SER A 326 17.64 -7.80 -3.37
C SER A 326 18.23 -8.70 -4.45
N LEU A 327 18.23 -10.02 -4.19
CA LEU A 327 18.69 -11.05 -5.12
C LEU A 327 17.51 -11.54 -5.96
N ASN A 328 17.73 -11.80 -7.25
CA ASN A 328 16.74 -12.37 -8.16
C ASN A 328 16.77 -13.89 -8.09
N LEU A 329 15.83 -14.50 -7.40
CA LEU A 329 15.81 -15.95 -7.13
C LEU A 329 15.86 -16.82 -8.39
N VAL A 330 15.24 -16.40 -9.48
CA VAL A 330 15.21 -17.15 -10.75
C VAL A 330 16.62 -17.33 -11.35
N LYS A 331 17.55 -16.41 -11.06
CA LYS A 331 18.93 -16.49 -11.58
C LYS A 331 19.78 -17.59 -10.94
N PHE A 332 19.29 -18.20 -9.88
CA PHE A 332 19.94 -19.33 -9.19
C PHE A 332 19.30 -20.67 -9.50
N MET A 333 18.37 -20.73 -10.46
CA MET A 333 17.87 -21.98 -11.00
C MET A 333 18.90 -22.58 -11.99
N ARG A 334 19.18 -23.85 -11.87
CA ARG A 334 20.06 -24.59 -12.76
C ARG A 334 19.25 -25.25 -13.87
N GLU A 335 19.92 -25.56 -14.98
CA GLU A 335 19.30 -26.27 -16.13
C GLU A 335 18.73 -27.65 -15.77
N ASP A 336 19.27 -28.30 -14.70
CA ASP A 336 18.77 -29.57 -14.19
C ASP A 336 17.55 -29.46 -13.26
N GLY A 337 17.06 -28.25 -13.02
CA GLY A 337 15.93 -27.92 -12.14
C GLY A 337 16.30 -27.80 -10.66
N GLU A 338 17.57 -27.99 -10.27
CA GLU A 338 18.02 -27.76 -8.92
C GLU A 338 18.31 -26.26 -8.67
N PHE A 339 18.23 -25.83 -7.42
CA PHE A 339 18.64 -24.49 -6.99
C PHE A 339 20.13 -24.48 -6.66
N ASP A 340 20.88 -23.50 -7.21
CA ASP A 340 22.30 -23.35 -6.96
C ASP A 340 22.59 -22.65 -5.62
N VAL A 341 22.65 -23.45 -4.56
CA VAL A 341 22.90 -22.98 -3.19
C VAL A 341 24.24 -22.27 -3.09
N GLU A 342 25.30 -22.78 -3.74
CA GLU A 342 26.64 -22.21 -3.62
C GLU A 342 26.72 -20.85 -4.34
N ALA A 343 26.13 -20.70 -5.52
CA ALA A 343 26.03 -19.41 -6.20
C ALA A 343 25.20 -18.40 -5.37
N TYR A 344 24.13 -18.89 -4.71
CA TYR A 344 23.29 -18.04 -3.86
C TYR A 344 24.06 -17.57 -2.62
N ARG A 345 24.73 -18.46 -1.90
CA ARG A 345 25.63 -18.16 -0.78
C ARG A 345 26.72 -17.14 -1.17
N HIS A 346 27.35 -17.36 -2.34
CA HIS A 346 28.36 -16.46 -2.85
C HIS A 346 27.82 -15.04 -3.12
N ALA A 347 26.65 -14.94 -3.77
CA ALA A 347 26.00 -13.67 -4.01
C ALA A 347 25.64 -12.97 -2.69
N ILE A 348 25.12 -13.68 -1.69
CA ILE A 348 24.82 -13.18 -0.35
C ILE A 348 26.10 -12.57 0.25
N ARG A 349 27.22 -13.30 0.21
CA ARG A 349 28.51 -12.83 0.76
C ARG A 349 28.97 -11.53 0.09
N VAL A 350 28.95 -11.46 -1.24
CA VAL A 350 29.38 -10.28 -2.00
C VAL A 350 28.49 -9.07 -1.68
N PHE A 351 27.16 -9.24 -1.65
CA PHE A 351 26.24 -8.16 -1.35
C PHE A 351 26.34 -7.70 0.11
N ILE A 352 26.44 -8.59 1.08
CA ILE A 352 26.63 -8.22 2.51
C ILE A 352 27.94 -7.41 2.67
N THR A 353 29.04 -7.84 2.06
CA THR A 353 30.31 -7.10 2.10
C THR A 353 30.18 -5.71 1.46
N ALA A 354 29.54 -5.63 0.29
CA ALA A 354 29.28 -4.36 -0.39
C ALA A 354 28.42 -3.42 0.45
N MET A 355 27.33 -3.92 1.00
CA MET A 355 26.39 -3.14 1.82
C MET A 355 27.03 -2.65 3.12
N GLU A 356 27.90 -3.47 3.71
CA GLU A 356 28.68 -3.13 4.91
C GLU A 356 29.62 -1.95 4.64
N ILE A 357 30.37 -1.98 3.52
CA ILE A 357 31.24 -0.87 3.10
C ILE A 357 30.41 0.41 2.83
N ILE A 358 29.21 0.28 2.26
CA ILE A 358 28.33 1.42 1.96
C ILE A 358 27.90 2.16 3.24
N VAL A 359 27.84 1.53 4.40
CA VAL A 359 27.43 2.19 5.66
C VAL A 359 28.28 3.43 5.94
N ASP A 360 29.60 3.31 5.91
CA ASP A 360 30.53 4.40 6.22
C ASP A 360 30.87 5.27 4.99
N LEU A 361 30.63 4.79 3.78
CA LEU A 361 30.64 5.63 2.57
C LEU A 361 29.52 6.66 2.59
N SER A 362 28.42 6.37 3.30
CA SER A 362 27.15 7.11 3.21
C SER A 362 27.13 8.37 4.08
N SER A 363 26.30 9.33 3.67
CA SER A 363 25.89 10.44 4.53
C SER A 363 24.41 10.36 4.88
N TYR A 364 24.05 11.06 5.94
CA TYR A 364 22.76 11.01 6.60
C TYR A 364 22.25 12.42 6.91
N PRO A 365 20.93 12.66 7.05
CA PRO A 365 20.38 14.01 7.20
C PRO A 365 20.67 14.66 8.55
N THR A 366 20.97 13.88 9.59
CA THR A 366 21.27 14.36 10.94
C THR A 366 22.52 13.69 11.52
N GLU A 367 23.19 14.36 12.44
CA GLU A 367 24.33 13.81 13.17
C GLU A 367 23.98 12.52 13.92
N ARG A 368 22.78 12.49 14.55
CA ARG A 368 22.29 11.37 15.32
C ARG A 368 22.10 10.12 14.45
N ILE A 369 21.51 10.27 13.24
CA ILE A 369 21.36 9.15 12.31
C ILE A 369 22.71 8.66 11.80
N ALA A 370 23.65 9.58 11.47
CA ALA A 370 24.99 9.22 11.04
C ALA A 370 25.72 8.39 12.11
N ARG A 371 25.66 8.85 13.36
CA ARG A 371 26.26 8.16 14.52
C ARG A 371 25.65 6.77 14.73
N ARG A 372 24.31 6.68 14.83
CA ARG A 372 23.64 5.41 15.13
C ARG A 372 23.73 4.42 13.96
N SER A 373 23.73 4.90 12.72
CA SER A 373 23.93 4.02 11.56
C SER A 373 25.33 3.40 11.57
N HIS A 374 26.34 4.13 12.00
CA HIS A 374 27.68 3.59 12.23
C HIS A 374 27.72 2.62 13.41
N ASP A 375 27.17 3.02 14.58
CA ASP A 375 27.26 2.26 15.83
C ASP A 375 26.55 0.90 15.77
N PHE A 376 25.46 0.77 14.94
CA PHE A 376 24.63 -0.45 14.83
C PHE A 376 24.76 -1.16 13.48
N ARG A 377 25.09 -0.46 12.40
CA ARG A 377 25.34 -0.99 11.06
C ARG A 377 24.22 -1.90 10.52
N PRO A 378 22.91 -1.49 10.59
CA PRO A 378 21.84 -2.33 10.09
C PRO A 378 21.83 -2.36 8.57
N LEU A 379 21.66 -3.56 8.00
CA LEU A 379 21.55 -3.84 6.57
C LEU A 379 20.19 -4.47 6.25
N GLY A 380 19.83 -4.44 4.97
CA GLY A 380 18.57 -5.01 4.49
C GLY A 380 18.75 -5.77 3.18
N LEU A 381 19.42 -6.94 3.20
CA LEU A 381 19.45 -7.85 2.07
C LEU A 381 18.15 -8.67 2.01
N GLY A 382 17.56 -8.76 0.82
CA GLY A 382 16.37 -9.57 0.56
C GLY A 382 16.45 -10.28 -0.78
N TYR A 383 15.28 -10.66 -1.29
CA TYR A 383 15.16 -11.24 -2.62
C TYR A 383 13.93 -10.70 -3.35
N ALA A 384 13.86 -10.96 -4.65
CA ALA A 384 12.73 -10.68 -5.53
C ALA A 384 12.42 -11.92 -6.37
N ASN A 385 11.28 -11.90 -7.06
CA ASN A 385 10.89 -12.92 -8.03
C ASN A 385 10.50 -14.28 -7.43
N LEU A 386 10.06 -14.33 -6.16
CA LEU A 386 9.62 -15.58 -5.51
C LEU A 386 8.40 -16.17 -6.24
N GLY A 387 7.40 -15.36 -6.59
CA GLY A 387 6.21 -15.85 -7.30
C GLY A 387 6.55 -16.51 -8.63
N THR A 388 7.43 -15.88 -9.41
CA THR A 388 7.94 -16.44 -10.68
C THR A 388 8.77 -17.70 -10.45
N PHE A 389 9.67 -17.70 -9.45
CA PHE A 389 10.46 -18.87 -9.10
C PHE A 389 9.58 -20.09 -8.81
N LEU A 390 8.53 -19.92 -8.01
CA LEU A 390 7.59 -21.00 -7.69
C LEU A 390 6.83 -21.47 -8.93
N MET A 391 6.34 -20.53 -9.76
CA MET A 391 5.61 -20.85 -11.00
C MET A 391 6.47 -21.64 -11.99
N LEU A 392 7.74 -21.25 -12.20
CA LEU A 392 8.67 -21.94 -13.08
C LEU A 392 8.98 -23.38 -12.60
N ASN A 393 8.95 -23.60 -11.28
CA ASN A 393 9.12 -24.93 -10.67
C ASN A 393 7.81 -25.73 -10.61
N GLY A 394 6.69 -25.23 -11.16
CA GLY A 394 5.40 -25.89 -11.13
C GLY A 394 4.77 -25.96 -9.73
N ILE A 395 5.15 -25.07 -8.83
CA ILE A 395 4.74 -25.05 -7.42
C ILE A 395 3.67 -23.94 -7.23
N PRO A 396 2.45 -24.29 -6.79
CA PRO A 396 1.45 -23.26 -6.46
C PRO A 396 1.93 -22.37 -5.31
N TYR A 397 1.75 -21.05 -5.46
CA TYR A 397 2.14 -20.08 -4.42
C TYR A 397 1.47 -20.37 -3.06
N ASP A 398 0.16 -20.64 -3.05
CA ASP A 398 -0.57 -21.03 -1.83
C ASP A 398 -0.56 -22.55 -1.65
N SER A 399 0.62 -23.13 -1.53
CA SER A 399 0.81 -24.55 -1.19
C SER A 399 1.75 -24.69 0.00
N SER A 400 1.72 -25.86 0.65
CA SER A 400 2.69 -26.21 1.70
C SER A 400 4.11 -26.24 1.16
N GLU A 401 4.29 -26.74 -0.06
CA GLU A 401 5.56 -26.79 -0.77
C GLU A 401 6.10 -25.38 -1.07
N GLY A 402 5.26 -24.47 -1.63
CA GLY A 402 5.65 -23.08 -1.88
C GLY A 402 6.10 -22.36 -0.62
N ARG A 403 5.42 -22.57 0.50
CA ARG A 403 5.81 -22.03 1.80
C ARG A 403 7.12 -22.63 2.34
N ALA A 404 7.36 -23.92 2.14
CA ALA A 404 8.60 -24.57 2.54
C ALA A 404 9.79 -24.03 1.75
N TRP A 405 9.65 -23.86 0.43
CA TRP A 405 10.67 -23.24 -0.42
C TRP A 405 10.97 -21.79 0.01
N ALA A 406 9.95 -20.97 0.22
CA ALA A 406 10.13 -19.60 0.67
C ALA A 406 10.83 -19.54 2.04
N GLY A 407 10.48 -20.43 2.95
CA GLY A 407 11.12 -20.55 4.27
C GLY A 407 12.59 -20.92 4.19
N VAL A 408 12.94 -21.97 3.40
CA VAL A 408 14.33 -22.43 3.30
C VAL A 408 15.22 -21.42 2.57
N LEU A 409 14.74 -20.79 1.51
CA LEU A 409 15.47 -19.72 0.81
C LEU A 409 15.79 -18.55 1.73
N SER A 410 14.82 -18.17 2.59
CA SER A 410 14.99 -17.11 3.58
C SER A 410 15.91 -17.51 4.73
N ALA A 411 15.89 -18.80 5.12
CA ALA A 411 16.78 -19.34 6.14
C ALA A 411 18.25 -19.30 5.69
N ILE A 412 18.53 -19.72 4.44
CA ILE A 412 19.86 -19.64 3.83
C ILE A 412 20.30 -18.18 3.70
N LEU A 413 19.42 -17.28 3.19
CA LEU A 413 19.72 -15.86 3.03
C LEU A 413 20.26 -15.24 4.33
N SER A 414 19.52 -15.44 5.41
CA SER A 414 19.86 -14.80 6.69
C SER A 414 20.94 -15.55 7.46
N GLY A 415 20.94 -16.89 7.41
CA GLY A 415 21.98 -17.71 8.05
C GLY A 415 23.37 -17.41 7.48
N HIS A 416 23.51 -17.51 6.15
CA HIS A 416 24.76 -17.20 5.46
C HIS A 416 25.13 -15.72 5.52
N GLY A 417 24.15 -14.82 5.50
CA GLY A 417 24.38 -13.38 5.68
C GLY A 417 24.94 -13.03 7.06
N TYR A 418 24.41 -13.60 8.14
CA TYR A 418 24.97 -13.41 9.49
C TYR A 418 26.29 -14.14 9.70
N GLN A 419 26.51 -15.31 9.05
CA GLN A 419 27.82 -15.95 9.00
C GLN A 419 28.85 -14.98 8.39
N THR A 420 28.54 -14.36 7.24
CA THR A 420 29.40 -13.36 6.59
C THR A 420 29.65 -12.16 7.51
N SER A 421 28.61 -11.67 8.19
CA SER A 421 28.75 -10.59 9.18
C SER A 421 29.68 -10.96 10.34
N ALA A 422 29.67 -12.21 10.81
CA ALA A 422 30.59 -12.69 11.84
C ALA A 422 32.03 -12.85 11.32
N GLU A 423 32.22 -13.28 10.08
CA GLU A 423 33.54 -13.30 9.42
C GLU A 423 34.14 -11.89 9.30
N ILE A 424 33.34 -10.91 8.88
CA ILE A 424 33.75 -9.51 8.81
C ILE A 424 34.11 -9.00 10.20
N ALA A 425 33.31 -9.33 11.24
CA ALA A 425 33.58 -8.96 12.62
C ALA A 425 34.94 -9.52 13.11
N GLY A 426 35.32 -10.73 12.71
CA GLY A 426 36.61 -11.32 13.01
C GLY A 426 37.80 -10.55 12.46
N ASN A 427 37.60 -9.81 11.38
CA ASN A 427 38.67 -9.04 10.69
C ASN A 427 38.70 -7.54 11.09
N VAL A 428 37.52 -6.90 11.17
CA VAL A 428 37.41 -5.43 11.38
C VAL A 428 36.73 -5.06 12.71
N GLY A 429 36.30 -6.02 13.49
CA GLY A 429 35.60 -5.82 14.76
C GLY A 429 34.06 -5.84 14.60
N THR A 430 33.37 -5.99 15.70
CA THR A 430 31.92 -5.98 15.80
C THR A 430 31.35 -4.58 15.53
N PHE A 431 30.02 -4.46 15.43
CA PHE A 431 29.37 -3.15 15.54
C PHE A 431 29.57 -2.59 16.97
N ASP A 432 29.71 -1.26 17.11
CA ASP A 432 30.20 -0.62 18.34
C ASP A 432 29.37 -0.94 19.59
N CYS A 433 28.02 -1.05 19.43
CA CYS A 433 27.09 -1.37 20.50
C CYS A 433 26.87 -2.89 20.70
N PHE A 434 27.76 -3.75 20.18
CA PHE A 434 27.55 -5.22 20.24
C PHE A 434 27.58 -5.74 21.67
N GLU A 435 28.58 -5.36 22.50
CA GLU A 435 28.75 -5.94 23.83
C GLU A 435 27.57 -5.67 24.79
N GLU A 436 26.94 -4.49 24.72
CA GLU A 436 25.74 -4.19 25.51
C GLU A 436 24.50 -4.97 25.03
N ASN A 437 24.53 -5.48 23.78
CA ASN A 437 23.43 -6.20 23.14
C ASN A 437 23.75 -7.67 22.87
N ARG A 438 24.93 -8.15 23.31
CA ARG A 438 25.42 -9.51 23.04
C ARG A 438 24.40 -10.60 23.41
N GLU A 439 23.81 -10.51 24.59
CA GLU A 439 22.84 -11.49 25.07
C GLU A 439 21.59 -11.54 24.18
N SER A 440 20.98 -10.38 23.89
CA SER A 440 19.79 -10.30 23.05
C SER A 440 20.08 -10.67 21.59
N MET A 441 21.28 -10.36 21.09
CA MET A 441 21.71 -10.76 19.77
C MET A 441 21.81 -12.28 19.64
N LEU A 442 22.51 -12.94 20.54
CA LEU A 442 22.68 -14.40 20.56
C LEU A 442 21.35 -15.13 20.82
N GLU A 443 20.47 -14.58 21.69
CA GLU A 443 19.10 -15.09 21.87
C GLU A 443 18.34 -15.15 20.54
N VAL A 444 18.34 -14.04 19.78
CA VAL A 444 17.63 -13.96 18.50
C VAL A 444 18.25 -14.88 17.45
N MET A 445 19.57 -15.00 17.40
CA MET A 445 20.23 -15.95 16.49
C MET A 445 19.84 -17.41 16.81
N ASN A 446 19.73 -17.77 18.08
CA ASN A 446 19.21 -19.07 18.47
C ASN A 446 17.75 -19.29 18.07
N LEU A 447 16.90 -18.26 18.19
CA LEU A 447 15.51 -18.33 17.71
C LEU A 447 15.43 -18.60 16.19
N HIS A 448 16.26 -17.94 15.40
CA HIS A 448 16.34 -18.18 13.94
C HIS A 448 16.82 -19.59 13.63
N ARG A 449 17.88 -20.06 14.30
CA ARG A 449 18.38 -21.43 14.16
C ARG A 449 17.31 -22.46 14.51
N ASP A 450 16.66 -22.31 15.64
CA ASP A 450 15.58 -23.19 16.08
C ASP A 450 14.42 -23.24 15.08
N ALA A 451 14.13 -22.10 14.40
CA ALA A 451 13.15 -22.06 13.31
C ALA A 451 13.62 -22.86 12.09
N ALA A 452 14.91 -22.79 11.70
CA ALA A 452 15.46 -23.56 10.59
C ALA A 452 15.34 -25.07 10.81
N TYR A 453 15.57 -25.51 12.06
CA TYR A 453 15.39 -26.91 12.43
C TYR A 453 13.93 -27.38 12.55
N ARG A 454 12.99 -26.45 12.44
CA ARG A 454 11.53 -26.73 12.47
C ARG A 454 10.86 -26.68 11.09
N ILE A 455 11.55 -26.29 10.04
CA ILE A 455 10.97 -26.22 8.68
C ILE A 455 10.34 -27.57 8.28
N ASP A 456 10.95 -28.71 8.65
CA ASP A 456 10.47 -30.07 8.39
C ASP A 456 9.55 -30.67 9.45
N LYS A 457 9.40 -29.99 10.61
CA LYS A 457 8.71 -30.52 11.79
C LYS A 457 7.44 -29.75 12.18
N VAL A 458 6.93 -28.91 11.33
CA VAL A 458 5.73 -28.12 11.63
C VAL A 458 4.53 -29.05 11.74
N SER A 459 4.37 -29.58 12.95
CA SER A 459 3.17 -30.31 13.34
C SER A 459 1.96 -29.36 13.41
N SER A 460 0.82 -29.92 13.13
CA SER A 460 -0.52 -29.34 13.04
C SER A 460 -1.04 -28.48 14.20
N SER A 461 -0.21 -28.12 15.17
CA SER A 461 -0.68 -27.43 16.37
C SER A 461 -0.36 -25.93 16.45
N SER A 462 0.52 -25.41 15.60
CA SER A 462 0.92 -24.00 15.62
C SER A 462 0.68 -23.23 14.30
N ILE A 463 0.50 -23.94 13.20
CA ILE A 463 0.10 -23.36 11.90
C ILE A 463 -0.88 -24.38 11.31
N GLY A 464 -2.18 -24.11 11.33
CA GLY A 464 -3.27 -25.03 11.01
C GLY A 464 -3.10 -25.87 9.74
N GLY A 465 -2.45 -27.00 9.83
CA GLY A 465 -2.32 -27.99 8.77
C GLY A 465 -0.98 -28.70 8.79
N GLN A 466 -1.01 -30.01 8.48
CA GLN A 466 0.17 -30.81 8.24
C GLN A 466 0.83 -30.27 6.95
N LEU A 467 2.05 -29.74 7.06
CA LEU A 467 2.87 -29.40 5.90
C LEU A 467 3.42 -30.73 5.35
N ASP A 468 2.89 -31.19 4.22
CA ASP A 468 3.57 -32.18 3.41
C ASP A 468 4.74 -31.46 2.72
N LEU A 469 5.94 -31.68 3.24
CA LEU A 469 7.16 -31.01 2.83
C LEU A 469 7.76 -31.71 1.63
N ASN A 470 7.69 -31.08 0.48
CA ASN A 470 8.49 -31.43 -0.69
C ASN A 470 9.64 -30.42 -0.91
N CYS A 471 10.27 -29.94 0.19
CA CYS A 471 11.51 -29.21 0.04
C CYS A 471 12.67 -30.19 -0.05
N PRO A 472 13.58 -30.08 -1.01
CA PRO A 472 14.71 -30.98 -1.15
C PRO A 472 15.61 -31.00 0.09
N ASP A 473 16.05 -32.20 0.50
CA ASP A 473 16.90 -32.38 1.70
C ASP A 473 18.16 -31.50 1.66
N TYR A 474 18.80 -31.36 0.47
CA TYR A 474 20.02 -30.53 0.34
C TYR A 474 19.78 -29.05 0.67
N MET A 475 18.59 -28.53 0.42
CA MET A 475 18.21 -27.15 0.79
C MET A 475 18.04 -27.00 2.31
N LEU A 476 17.39 -28.00 2.94
CA LEU A 476 17.21 -28.04 4.39
C LEU A 476 18.55 -28.19 5.11
N ASP A 477 19.43 -29.06 4.62
CA ASP A 477 20.76 -29.26 5.18
C ASP A 477 21.62 -27.99 5.06
N ALA A 478 21.58 -27.31 3.91
CA ALA A 478 22.25 -26.02 3.71
C ALA A 478 21.76 -24.94 4.70
N ALA A 479 20.45 -24.81 4.88
CA ALA A 479 19.89 -23.84 5.82
C ALA A 479 20.32 -24.11 7.27
N ARG A 480 20.35 -25.38 7.70
CA ARG A 480 20.78 -25.80 9.03
C ARG A 480 22.26 -25.55 9.25
N GLU A 481 23.09 -25.93 8.28
CA GLU A 481 24.54 -25.70 8.28
C GLU A 481 24.84 -24.22 8.43
N ASP A 482 24.22 -23.35 7.60
CA ASP A 482 24.45 -21.91 7.66
C ASP A 482 24.13 -21.32 9.03
N TRP A 483 23.04 -21.75 9.69
CA TRP A 483 22.71 -21.26 11.03
C TRP A 483 23.61 -21.85 12.13
N ASP A 484 24.06 -23.11 12.02
CA ASP A 484 25.01 -23.70 12.97
C ASP A 484 26.36 -23.00 12.90
N VAL A 485 26.88 -22.74 11.70
CA VAL A 485 28.14 -22.01 11.48
C VAL A 485 27.98 -20.55 11.92
N CYS A 486 26.87 -19.92 11.58
CA CYS A 486 26.54 -18.55 12.01
C CYS A 486 26.66 -18.39 13.54
N LEU A 487 26.03 -19.28 14.30
CA LEU A 487 26.12 -19.24 15.79
C LEU A 487 27.52 -19.50 16.32
N GLN A 488 28.19 -20.51 15.79
CA GLN A 488 29.58 -20.83 16.21
C GLN A 488 30.52 -19.63 16.00
N MET A 489 30.40 -18.98 14.83
CA MET A 489 31.24 -17.82 14.53
C MET A 489 30.82 -16.57 15.34
N GLY A 490 29.51 -16.36 15.53
CA GLY A 490 28.97 -15.27 16.32
C GLY A 490 29.35 -15.35 17.81
N GLU A 491 29.41 -16.54 18.38
CA GLU A 491 29.92 -16.75 19.75
C GLU A 491 31.42 -16.40 19.87
N GLN A 492 32.19 -16.70 18.82
CA GLN A 492 33.65 -16.48 18.79
C GLN A 492 34.02 -15.04 18.48
N PHE A 493 33.44 -14.43 17.46
CA PHE A 493 33.84 -13.13 16.90
C PHE A 493 32.82 -12.02 17.13
N GLY A 494 31.58 -12.34 17.52
CA GLY A 494 30.45 -11.43 17.47
C GLY A 494 29.95 -11.20 16.04
N TYR A 495 29.18 -10.13 15.83
CA TYR A 495 28.64 -9.76 14.53
C TYR A 495 29.01 -8.31 14.17
N ARG A 496 29.26 -8.07 12.87
CA ARG A 496 29.54 -6.72 12.33
C ARG A 496 28.26 -5.90 12.17
N ASN A 497 27.10 -6.56 11.99
CA ASN A 497 25.83 -5.93 11.69
C ASN A 497 24.76 -6.39 12.70
N SER A 498 24.03 -5.43 13.24
CA SER A 498 22.92 -5.71 14.17
C SER A 498 21.68 -6.29 13.51
N GLN A 499 21.47 -6.00 12.21
CA GLN A 499 20.43 -6.53 11.34
C GLN A 499 20.99 -6.70 9.93
N ILE A 500 20.57 -7.73 9.18
CA ILE A 500 21.09 -7.99 7.83
C ILE A 500 20.04 -8.20 6.77
N SER A 501 18.83 -8.67 7.12
CA SER A 501 17.83 -9.08 6.13
C SER A 501 16.48 -8.39 6.31
N VAL A 502 15.88 -8.06 5.16
CA VAL A 502 14.49 -7.59 5.02
C VAL A 502 13.93 -8.14 3.72
N ILE A 503 12.61 -8.27 3.58
CA ILE A 503 11.99 -8.45 2.27
C ILE A 503 11.33 -7.14 1.87
N ALA A 504 12.03 -6.41 1.00
CA ALA A 504 11.57 -5.14 0.45
C ALA A 504 10.54 -5.34 -0.67
N PRO A 505 9.72 -4.31 -1.00
CA PRO A 505 8.76 -4.39 -2.11
C PRO A 505 9.41 -4.55 -3.48
N THR A 506 10.66 -4.13 -3.65
CA THR A 506 11.48 -4.19 -4.89
C THR A 506 10.86 -3.56 -6.13
N GLY A 507 9.87 -2.66 -6.00
CA GLY A 507 9.10 -2.14 -7.14
C GLY A 507 9.94 -1.59 -8.30
N THR A 508 10.95 -0.75 -8.01
CA THR A 508 11.85 -0.17 -9.03
C THR A 508 12.95 -1.13 -9.45
N ILE A 509 13.58 -1.81 -8.48
CA ILE A 509 14.73 -2.66 -8.78
C ILE A 509 14.35 -4.01 -9.41
N ALA A 510 13.12 -4.48 -9.20
CA ALA A 510 12.60 -5.64 -9.94
C ALA A 510 12.52 -5.36 -11.44
N LEU A 511 12.12 -4.14 -11.84
CA LEU A 511 12.16 -3.71 -13.24
C LEU A 511 13.59 -3.68 -13.79
N LEU A 512 14.58 -3.23 -12.99
CA LEU A 512 15.99 -3.25 -13.36
C LEU A 512 16.52 -4.68 -13.52
N MET A 513 16.04 -5.62 -12.71
CA MET A 513 16.42 -7.03 -12.76
C MET A 513 15.57 -7.88 -13.71
N ASP A 514 14.62 -7.26 -14.44
CA ASP A 514 13.68 -7.93 -15.36
C ASP A 514 12.85 -9.02 -14.66
N CYS A 515 12.43 -8.79 -13.43
CA CYS A 515 11.60 -9.71 -12.64
C CYS A 515 10.11 -9.54 -13.00
N ASP A 516 9.40 -10.64 -13.20
CA ASP A 516 7.94 -10.62 -13.40
C ASP A 516 7.16 -10.41 -12.10
N THR A 517 7.72 -10.86 -10.95
CA THR A 517 7.14 -10.65 -9.62
C THR A 517 8.07 -9.90 -8.68
N THR A 518 7.53 -9.15 -7.74
CA THR A 518 8.28 -8.25 -6.84
C THR A 518 8.38 -8.82 -5.43
N GLY A 519 9.57 -8.78 -4.82
CA GLY A 519 9.78 -9.24 -3.44
C GLY A 519 9.26 -10.66 -3.22
N ILE A 520 8.45 -10.82 -2.19
CA ILE A 520 7.75 -12.07 -1.84
C ILE A 520 6.36 -12.18 -2.51
N GLU A 521 5.95 -11.18 -3.30
CA GLU A 521 4.61 -11.15 -3.88
C GLU A 521 4.43 -12.27 -4.93
N PRO A 522 3.22 -12.86 -5.04
CA PRO A 522 2.84 -13.60 -6.24
C PRO A 522 2.62 -12.60 -7.38
N ASP A 523 2.35 -13.07 -8.59
CA ASP A 523 1.93 -12.14 -9.63
C ASP A 523 0.60 -11.46 -9.24
N PHE A 524 0.48 -10.18 -9.57
CA PHE A 524 -0.76 -9.41 -9.38
C PHE A 524 -1.88 -9.93 -10.29
N ALA A 525 -1.57 -10.13 -11.56
CA ALA A 525 -2.36 -10.76 -12.60
C ALA A 525 -1.45 -11.14 -13.76
N LEU A 526 -1.76 -12.19 -14.52
CA LEU A 526 -0.95 -12.63 -15.67
C LEU A 526 -0.86 -11.56 -16.77
N VAL A 527 -1.94 -10.80 -16.94
CA VAL A 527 -2.00 -9.59 -17.78
C VAL A 527 -2.44 -8.43 -16.91
N LYS A 528 -1.64 -7.39 -16.83
CA LYS A 528 -1.90 -6.22 -15.98
C LYS A 528 -1.78 -4.93 -16.79
N PHE A 529 -2.54 -3.93 -16.41
CA PHE A 529 -2.62 -2.63 -17.07
C PHE A 529 -2.13 -1.56 -16.10
N LYS A 530 -1.07 -0.85 -16.52
CA LYS A 530 -0.51 0.26 -15.74
C LYS A 530 -0.98 1.58 -16.32
N LYS A 531 -1.66 2.40 -15.51
CA LYS A 531 -2.05 3.75 -15.89
C LYS A 531 -0.81 4.65 -15.99
N LEU A 532 -0.64 5.33 -17.11
CA LEU A 532 0.47 6.23 -17.35
C LEU A 532 0.17 7.65 -16.84
N ALA A 533 1.19 8.38 -16.43
CA ALA A 533 1.06 9.74 -15.87
C ALA A 533 0.54 10.80 -16.85
N GLY A 534 0.47 10.49 -18.15
CA GLY A 534 -0.07 11.36 -19.20
C GLY A 534 -1.44 10.91 -19.75
N GLY A 535 -2.09 9.95 -19.08
CA GLY A 535 -3.26 9.24 -19.57
C GLY A 535 -2.89 8.02 -20.42
N GLY A 536 -3.86 7.11 -20.65
CA GLY A 536 -3.64 5.84 -21.34
C GLY A 536 -3.12 4.73 -20.41
N TYR A 537 -3.12 3.50 -20.94
CA TYR A 537 -2.72 2.30 -20.22
C TYR A 537 -1.60 1.58 -20.97
N PHE A 538 -0.70 0.96 -20.21
CA PHE A 538 0.35 0.10 -20.75
C PHE A 538 0.09 -1.34 -20.32
N LYS A 539 -0.03 -2.25 -21.29
CA LYS A 539 -0.26 -3.68 -21.09
C LYS A 539 1.06 -4.36 -20.71
N ILE A 540 1.10 -5.02 -19.55
CA ILE A 540 2.24 -5.80 -19.07
C ILE A 540 1.80 -7.25 -19.00
N VAL A 541 2.54 -8.13 -19.66
CA VAL A 541 2.28 -9.58 -19.70
C VAL A 541 3.39 -10.28 -18.93
N ASN A 542 3.05 -11.27 -18.12
CA ASN A 542 4.02 -12.14 -17.46
C ASN A 542 4.67 -13.05 -18.48
N ARG A 543 5.97 -12.87 -18.73
CA ARG A 543 6.73 -13.60 -19.75
C ARG A 543 7.07 -15.02 -19.33
N SER A 544 7.17 -15.28 -18.03
CA SER A 544 7.55 -16.58 -17.48
C SER A 544 6.44 -17.64 -17.61
N VAL A 545 5.22 -17.26 -18.03
CA VAL A 545 4.12 -18.22 -18.24
C VAL A 545 4.47 -19.24 -19.32
N ALA A 546 5.06 -18.82 -20.45
CA ALA A 546 5.46 -19.71 -21.52
C ALA A 546 6.49 -20.73 -21.04
N GLU A 547 7.58 -20.26 -20.39
CA GLU A 547 8.63 -21.10 -19.83
C GLU A 547 8.10 -22.08 -18.76
N ALA A 548 7.18 -21.62 -17.91
CA ALA A 548 6.54 -22.48 -16.92
C ALA A 548 5.71 -23.61 -17.56
N LEU A 549 4.99 -23.32 -18.67
CA LEU A 549 4.25 -24.33 -19.42
C LEU A 549 5.17 -25.35 -20.09
N GLU A 550 6.30 -24.91 -20.64
CA GLU A 550 7.35 -25.79 -21.20
C GLU A 550 7.90 -26.74 -20.12
N HIS A 551 8.25 -26.23 -18.94
CA HIS A 551 8.70 -27.03 -17.79
C HIS A 551 7.64 -28.02 -17.30
N LEU A 552 6.35 -27.71 -17.44
CA LEU A 552 5.25 -28.63 -17.15
C LEU A 552 5.00 -29.67 -18.23
N GLY A 553 5.79 -29.67 -19.34
CA GLY A 553 5.78 -30.65 -20.42
C GLY A 553 4.69 -30.43 -21.46
N TYR A 554 4.24 -29.19 -21.68
CA TYR A 554 3.41 -28.82 -22.83
C TYR A 554 4.29 -28.66 -24.06
N ALA A 555 3.78 -29.08 -25.25
CA ALA A 555 4.46 -28.90 -26.54
C ALA A 555 4.39 -27.45 -27.01
N ASP A 556 5.37 -26.99 -27.80
CA ASP A 556 5.49 -25.61 -28.27
C ASP A 556 4.19 -25.07 -28.86
N GLU A 557 3.50 -25.86 -29.72
CA GLU A 557 2.23 -25.46 -30.31
C GLU A 557 1.12 -25.26 -29.26
N GLN A 558 1.11 -26.09 -28.20
CA GLN A 558 0.15 -25.96 -27.09
C GLN A 558 0.45 -24.70 -26.26
N VAL A 559 1.73 -24.41 -26.05
CA VAL A 559 2.15 -23.18 -25.34
C VAL A 559 1.71 -21.94 -26.13
N GLU A 560 1.95 -21.91 -27.47
CA GLU A 560 1.52 -20.80 -28.33
C GLU A 560 0.01 -20.59 -28.26
N GLU A 561 -0.80 -21.66 -28.33
CA GLU A 561 -2.27 -21.57 -28.26
C GLU A 561 -2.75 -21.09 -26.88
N ILE A 562 -2.12 -21.56 -25.77
CA ILE A 562 -2.43 -21.09 -24.41
C ILE A 562 -2.08 -19.59 -24.27
N ILE A 563 -0.91 -19.18 -24.75
CA ILE A 563 -0.49 -17.77 -24.68
C ILE A 563 -1.41 -16.88 -25.53
N ALA A 564 -1.75 -17.31 -26.76
CA ALA A 564 -2.69 -16.57 -27.59
C ALA A 564 -4.09 -16.42 -26.94
N TYR A 565 -4.54 -17.44 -26.21
CA TYR A 565 -5.76 -17.37 -25.42
C TYR A 565 -5.69 -16.31 -24.30
N ILE A 566 -4.54 -16.20 -23.63
CA ILE A 566 -4.35 -15.26 -22.51
C ILE A 566 -4.23 -13.82 -23.01
N ILE A 567 -3.37 -13.57 -24.00
CA ILE A 567 -2.98 -12.22 -24.39
C ILE A 567 -3.66 -11.70 -25.67
N GLY A 568 -4.31 -12.59 -26.42
CA GLY A 568 -4.86 -12.30 -27.76
C GLY A 568 -3.79 -12.29 -28.85
N ILE A 569 -4.24 -12.27 -30.10
CA ILE A 569 -3.35 -12.19 -31.28
C ILE A 569 -2.83 -10.77 -31.56
N GLY A 570 -3.43 -9.74 -30.94
CA GLY A 570 -3.01 -8.33 -31.04
C GLY A 570 -3.14 -7.70 -32.42
N THR A 571 -3.91 -8.30 -33.33
CA THR A 571 -4.07 -7.87 -34.73
C THR A 571 -5.47 -8.18 -35.25
N LEU A 572 -5.96 -7.36 -36.18
CA LEU A 572 -7.22 -7.63 -36.91
C LEU A 572 -7.08 -8.79 -37.89
N LYS A 573 -5.85 -9.13 -38.28
CA LYS A 573 -5.59 -10.13 -39.30
C LYS A 573 -5.91 -11.53 -38.76
N GLY A 574 -6.86 -12.20 -39.40
CA GLY A 574 -7.29 -13.54 -39.01
C GLY A 574 -8.30 -13.58 -37.85
N ALA A 575 -8.70 -12.42 -37.31
CA ALA A 575 -9.73 -12.34 -36.28
C ALA A 575 -11.12 -12.69 -36.85
N SER A 576 -11.96 -13.32 -35.99
CA SER A 576 -13.34 -13.65 -36.33
C SER A 576 -14.21 -12.41 -36.31
N HIS A 577 -15.21 -12.33 -37.20
CA HIS A 577 -16.23 -11.28 -37.30
C HIS A 577 -15.73 -9.84 -37.55
N ILE A 578 -14.76 -9.34 -36.79
CA ILE A 578 -14.19 -7.99 -36.90
C ILE A 578 -12.73 -8.11 -37.34
N ASN A 579 -12.50 -7.93 -38.64
CA ASN A 579 -11.20 -8.03 -39.30
C ASN A 579 -11.06 -6.97 -40.42
N GLU A 580 -9.89 -6.91 -41.03
CA GLU A 580 -9.62 -5.90 -42.08
C GLU A 580 -10.66 -5.91 -43.22
N GLU A 581 -11.14 -7.10 -43.67
CA GLU A 581 -12.09 -7.22 -44.79
C GLU A 581 -13.47 -6.70 -44.39
N THR A 582 -13.96 -7.11 -43.22
CA THR A 582 -15.29 -6.68 -42.73
C THR A 582 -15.31 -5.19 -42.43
N LEU A 583 -14.25 -4.64 -41.84
CA LEU A 583 -14.13 -3.19 -41.58
C LEU A 583 -14.03 -2.38 -42.85
N LYS A 584 -13.26 -2.82 -43.88
CA LYS A 584 -13.22 -2.19 -45.19
C LYS A 584 -14.61 -2.17 -45.86
N SER A 585 -15.36 -3.26 -45.73
CA SER A 585 -16.72 -3.33 -46.22
C SER A 585 -17.69 -2.34 -45.58
N LYS A 586 -17.40 -1.91 -44.34
CA LYS A 586 -18.14 -0.90 -43.56
C LYS A 586 -17.70 0.55 -43.88
N GLY A 587 -16.59 0.77 -44.59
CA GLY A 587 -16.14 2.10 -44.95
C GLY A 587 -14.81 2.56 -44.33
N PHE A 588 -14.08 1.70 -43.62
CA PHE A 588 -12.73 2.03 -43.15
C PHE A 588 -11.72 1.98 -44.31
N THR A 589 -10.79 2.92 -44.31
CA THR A 589 -9.65 2.95 -45.23
C THR A 589 -8.46 2.19 -44.67
N GLU A 590 -7.44 1.94 -45.49
CA GLU A 590 -6.19 1.34 -45.03
C GLU A 590 -5.46 2.22 -43.99
N GLU A 591 -5.60 3.52 -44.09
CA GLU A 591 -5.02 4.47 -43.13
C GLU A 591 -5.71 4.39 -41.77
N ASP A 592 -7.05 4.29 -41.76
CA ASP A 592 -7.82 4.09 -40.52
C ASP A 592 -7.45 2.78 -39.88
N LEU A 593 -7.37 1.70 -40.65
CA LEU A 593 -7.00 0.39 -40.14
C LEU A 593 -5.57 0.35 -39.59
N ALA A 594 -4.63 1.07 -40.21
CA ALA A 594 -3.26 1.16 -39.67
C ALA A 594 -3.18 1.89 -38.33
N LYS A 595 -4.01 2.92 -38.12
CA LYS A 595 -4.11 3.60 -36.79
C LYS A 595 -4.71 2.67 -35.72
N ILE A 596 -5.77 1.94 -36.06
CA ILE A 596 -6.39 0.94 -35.18
C ILE A 596 -5.39 -0.15 -34.85
N GLU A 597 -4.75 -0.75 -35.86
CA GLU A 597 -3.79 -1.84 -35.68
C GLU A 597 -2.62 -1.46 -34.76
N ALA A 598 -2.10 -0.23 -34.91
CA ALA A 598 -1.04 0.28 -34.03
C ALA A 598 -1.45 0.35 -32.54
N THR A 599 -2.74 0.40 -32.25
CA THR A 599 -3.28 0.50 -30.89
C THR A 599 -3.56 -0.88 -30.28
N LEU A 600 -3.90 -1.87 -31.09
CA LEU A 600 -4.39 -3.19 -30.64
C LEU A 600 -3.38 -3.93 -29.76
N SER A 601 -2.08 -3.82 -30.01
CA SER A 601 -1.05 -4.48 -29.22
C SER A 601 -1.02 -4.03 -27.74
N SER A 602 -1.54 -2.84 -27.46
CA SER A 602 -1.64 -2.26 -26.12
C SER A 602 -3.08 -2.20 -25.59
N ALA A 603 -4.07 -2.54 -26.42
CA ALA A 603 -5.48 -2.50 -26.05
C ALA A 603 -5.83 -3.69 -25.14
N PHE A 604 -6.70 -3.44 -24.18
CA PHE A 604 -7.27 -4.46 -23.31
C PHE A 604 -8.73 -4.78 -23.66
N ASP A 605 -9.36 -3.93 -24.47
CA ASP A 605 -10.71 -4.05 -24.98
C ASP A 605 -10.71 -3.51 -26.41
N LEU A 606 -11.29 -4.26 -27.33
CA LEU A 606 -11.33 -3.91 -28.74
C LEU A 606 -11.98 -2.53 -28.99
N ASN A 607 -12.98 -2.18 -28.16
CA ASN A 607 -13.67 -0.89 -28.28
C ASN A 607 -12.73 0.31 -28.10
N LEU A 608 -11.65 0.17 -27.34
CA LEU A 608 -10.68 1.26 -27.12
C LEU A 608 -9.86 1.60 -28.38
N ALA A 609 -9.76 0.69 -29.31
CA ALA A 609 -9.14 0.96 -30.62
C ALA A 609 -10.10 1.69 -31.59
N PHE A 610 -11.39 1.79 -31.23
CA PHE A 610 -12.44 2.40 -32.05
C PHE A 610 -13.04 3.64 -31.35
N VAL A 611 -12.22 4.43 -30.65
CA VAL A 611 -12.65 5.67 -30.00
C VAL A 611 -12.30 6.92 -30.85
N PRO A 612 -13.02 8.06 -30.66
CA PRO A 612 -12.62 9.34 -31.22
C PRO A 612 -11.18 9.70 -30.79
N GLY A 613 -10.37 10.09 -31.75
CA GLY A 613 -8.94 10.39 -31.56
C GLY A 613 -8.01 9.32 -32.14
N ILE A 614 -8.41 8.05 -32.19
CA ILE A 614 -7.80 7.00 -33.04
C ILE A 614 -8.50 6.98 -34.39
N VAL A 615 -9.82 6.96 -34.39
CA VAL A 615 -10.67 7.12 -35.57
C VAL A 615 -10.98 8.62 -35.75
N ASP A 616 -10.57 9.20 -36.85
CA ASP A 616 -10.73 10.63 -37.11
C ASP A 616 -12.13 11.03 -37.59
N GLU A 617 -12.43 12.35 -37.60
CA GLU A 617 -13.73 12.86 -38.01
C GLU A 617 -14.10 12.53 -39.44
N GLU A 618 -13.11 12.34 -40.35
CA GLU A 618 -13.38 11.97 -41.75
C GLU A 618 -13.87 10.53 -41.84
N CYS A 619 -13.31 9.64 -41.00
CA CYS A 619 -13.77 8.29 -40.88
C CYS A 619 -15.19 8.25 -40.31
N LEU A 620 -15.47 8.97 -39.22
CA LEU A 620 -16.81 9.07 -38.62
C LEU A 620 -17.86 9.50 -39.62
N LYS A 621 -17.54 10.51 -40.45
CA LYS A 621 -18.44 10.98 -41.50
C LYS A 621 -18.68 9.91 -42.59
N ARG A 622 -17.64 9.15 -42.97
CA ARG A 622 -17.78 8.03 -43.92
C ARG A 622 -18.67 6.91 -43.38
N LEU A 623 -18.58 6.66 -42.09
CA LEU A 623 -19.38 5.66 -41.37
C LEU A 623 -20.80 6.12 -41.08
N GLY A 624 -21.11 7.40 -41.31
CA GLY A 624 -22.44 8.00 -41.03
C GLY A 624 -22.71 8.28 -39.56
N ILE A 625 -21.65 8.39 -38.76
CA ILE A 625 -21.73 8.65 -37.32
C ILE A 625 -21.59 10.16 -37.08
N ASN A 626 -22.54 10.73 -36.31
CA ASN A 626 -22.47 12.13 -35.93
C ASN A 626 -21.43 12.28 -34.78
N PRO A 627 -20.45 13.22 -34.90
CA PRO A 627 -19.49 13.48 -33.81
C PRO A 627 -20.11 13.81 -32.45
N GLU A 628 -21.34 14.33 -32.40
CA GLU A 628 -22.05 14.60 -31.14
C GLU A 628 -22.48 13.30 -30.45
N GLU A 629 -22.77 12.23 -31.19
CA GLU A 629 -23.13 10.93 -30.61
C GLU A 629 -21.95 10.26 -29.89
N THR A 630 -20.73 10.58 -30.32
CA THR A 630 -19.51 10.01 -29.68
C THR A 630 -19.19 10.62 -28.31
N GLN A 631 -19.93 11.65 -27.88
CA GLN A 631 -19.82 12.26 -26.54
C GLN A 631 -20.70 11.54 -25.51
N ASP A 632 -21.59 10.66 -25.97
CA ASP A 632 -22.38 9.81 -25.08
C ASP A 632 -21.46 8.74 -24.44
N PRO A 633 -21.38 8.64 -23.12
CA PRO A 633 -20.60 7.59 -22.43
C PRO A 633 -20.97 6.15 -22.85
N GLU A 634 -22.23 5.91 -23.20
CA GLU A 634 -22.70 4.60 -23.66
C GLU A 634 -22.46 4.34 -25.15
N PHE A 635 -21.87 5.31 -25.89
CA PHE A 635 -21.62 5.17 -27.31
C PHE A 635 -20.61 4.07 -27.62
N ASN A 636 -20.99 3.12 -28.46
CA ASN A 636 -20.14 2.06 -28.95
C ASN A 636 -20.08 2.10 -30.48
N MET A 637 -18.91 2.45 -31.03
CA MET A 637 -18.71 2.60 -32.47
C MET A 637 -18.97 1.31 -33.25
N LEU A 638 -18.51 0.15 -32.73
CA LEU A 638 -18.69 -1.13 -33.38
C LEU A 638 -20.18 -1.51 -33.47
N LYS A 639 -20.95 -1.24 -32.42
CA LYS A 639 -22.43 -1.40 -32.47
C LYS A 639 -23.09 -0.44 -33.47
N SER A 640 -22.67 0.82 -33.51
CA SER A 640 -23.23 1.85 -34.40
C SER A 640 -23.04 1.53 -35.88
N ILE A 641 -21.93 0.83 -36.22
CA ILE A 641 -21.69 0.36 -37.61
C ILE A 641 -22.28 -1.03 -37.87
N GLY A 642 -23.05 -1.58 -36.93
CA GLY A 642 -23.92 -2.75 -37.11
C GLY A 642 -23.29 -4.11 -36.77
N PHE A 643 -22.26 -4.17 -35.89
CA PHE A 643 -21.85 -5.43 -35.30
C PHE A 643 -22.70 -5.75 -34.09
N ARG A 644 -23.03 -7.03 -33.90
CA ARG A 644 -23.74 -7.52 -32.73
C ARG A 644 -22.79 -7.68 -31.54
N GLN A 645 -23.29 -7.61 -30.32
CA GLN A 645 -22.49 -7.75 -29.10
C GLN A 645 -21.69 -9.06 -29.09
N GLU A 646 -22.31 -10.18 -29.47
CA GLU A 646 -21.66 -11.50 -29.55
C GLU A 646 -20.47 -11.52 -30.54
N GLU A 647 -20.57 -10.76 -31.65
CA GLU A 647 -19.51 -10.63 -32.66
C GLU A 647 -18.36 -9.77 -32.15
N ILE A 648 -18.68 -8.72 -31.38
CA ILE A 648 -17.70 -7.86 -30.72
C ILE A 648 -16.97 -8.63 -29.64
N ASP A 649 -17.68 -9.36 -28.79
CA ASP A 649 -17.10 -10.15 -27.71
C ASP A 649 -16.17 -11.26 -28.23
N ALA A 650 -16.58 -11.98 -29.27
CA ALA A 650 -15.76 -13.01 -29.90
C ALA A 650 -14.50 -12.45 -30.61
N ALA A 651 -14.61 -11.27 -31.21
CA ALA A 651 -13.45 -10.60 -31.82
C ALA A 651 -12.51 -10.05 -30.75
N ASP A 652 -13.06 -9.51 -29.65
CA ASP A 652 -12.30 -8.99 -28.54
C ASP A 652 -11.51 -10.11 -27.81
N GLU A 653 -12.14 -11.25 -27.55
CA GLU A 653 -11.45 -12.44 -27.02
C GLU A 653 -10.29 -12.89 -27.91
N ALA A 654 -10.50 -12.90 -29.22
CA ALA A 654 -9.47 -13.32 -30.15
C ALA A 654 -8.32 -12.29 -30.25
N ILE A 655 -8.64 -10.99 -30.28
CA ILE A 655 -7.66 -9.91 -30.53
C ILE A 655 -6.97 -9.45 -29.24
N CYS A 656 -7.73 -9.23 -28.17
CA CYS A 656 -7.22 -8.68 -26.90
C CYS A 656 -6.91 -9.75 -25.87
N GLY A 657 -7.46 -10.98 -26.03
CA GLY A 657 -7.27 -12.13 -25.14
C GLY A 657 -8.23 -12.11 -23.96
N ASN A 658 -8.25 -13.25 -23.23
CA ASN A 658 -9.10 -13.43 -22.04
C ASN A 658 -8.49 -12.83 -20.76
N GLY A 659 -7.19 -12.51 -20.76
CA GLY A 659 -6.47 -12.01 -19.58
C GLY A 659 -6.31 -13.03 -18.44
N THR A 660 -6.79 -14.26 -18.63
CA THR A 660 -6.70 -15.37 -17.66
C THR A 660 -6.28 -16.66 -18.34
N ILE A 661 -5.72 -17.59 -17.58
CA ILE A 661 -5.36 -18.93 -18.06
C ILE A 661 -6.53 -19.91 -17.86
N GLU A 662 -7.56 -19.55 -17.11
CA GLU A 662 -8.73 -20.38 -16.89
C GLU A 662 -9.48 -20.61 -18.20
N GLY A 663 -9.73 -21.88 -18.56
CA GLY A 663 -10.37 -22.25 -19.81
C GLY A 663 -9.44 -22.29 -21.03
N ALA A 664 -8.14 -22.05 -20.86
CA ALA A 664 -7.17 -22.12 -21.96
C ALA A 664 -7.16 -23.53 -22.58
N PRO A 665 -7.00 -23.64 -23.93
CA PRO A 665 -6.95 -24.93 -24.60
C PRO A 665 -5.79 -25.75 -24.06
N HIS A 666 -5.91 -27.09 -24.09
CA HIS A 666 -4.88 -28.05 -23.65
C HIS A 666 -4.47 -28.02 -22.17
N LEU A 667 -4.75 -26.95 -21.44
CA LEU A 667 -4.33 -26.78 -20.04
C LEU A 667 -5.06 -27.79 -19.13
N LYS A 668 -4.27 -28.56 -18.36
CA LYS A 668 -4.79 -29.55 -17.42
C LYS A 668 -5.26 -28.85 -16.15
N GLU A 669 -6.44 -29.18 -15.64
CA GLU A 669 -7.04 -28.58 -14.44
C GLU A 669 -6.10 -28.59 -13.23
N LYS A 670 -5.32 -29.64 -13.03
CA LYS A 670 -4.33 -29.75 -11.94
C LYS A 670 -3.22 -28.70 -11.97
N HIS A 671 -3.00 -28.03 -13.10
CA HIS A 671 -1.98 -27.00 -13.26
C HIS A 671 -2.51 -25.58 -13.04
N TYR A 672 -3.83 -25.37 -12.94
CA TYR A 672 -4.40 -24.02 -12.75
C TYR A 672 -3.85 -23.30 -11.52
N SER A 673 -3.68 -24.02 -10.39
CA SER A 673 -3.20 -23.42 -9.14
C SER A 673 -1.77 -22.87 -9.19
N ILE A 674 -0.95 -23.32 -10.16
CA ILE A 674 0.41 -22.83 -10.37
C ILE A 674 0.40 -21.37 -10.87
N PHE A 675 -0.65 -21.01 -11.61
CA PHE A 675 -0.83 -19.70 -12.24
C PHE A 675 -1.82 -18.79 -11.46
N ASP A 676 -2.24 -19.19 -10.26
CA ASP A 676 -3.09 -18.34 -9.41
C ASP A 676 -2.34 -17.05 -9.05
N CYS A 677 -3.01 -15.92 -9.26
CA CYS A 677 -2.49 -14.59 -8.99
C CYS A 677 -3.10 -13.98 -7.72
N ALA A 678 -2.59 -12.83 -7.31
CA ALA A 678 -3.12 -12.10 -6.15
C ALA A 678 -4.59 -11.66 -6.34
N ASN A 679 -5.00 -11.41 -7.59
CA ASN A 679 -6.37 -11.03 -7.95
C ASN A 679 -6.95 -11.96 -9.01
N LYS A 680 -8.27 -11.93 -9.17
CA LYS A 680 -8.94 -12.57 -10.30
C LYS A 680 -8.42 -11.98 -11.59
N CYS A 681 -8.09 -12.82 -12.58
CA CYS A 681 -7.45 -12.42 -13.83
C CYS A 681 -8.47 -12.30 -14.96
N GLY A 682 -8.38 -11.23 -15.75
CA GLY A 682 -9.21 -11.03 -16.93
C GLY A 682 -10.70 -10.91 -16.62
N ARG A 683 -11.54 -11.13 -17.66
CA ARG A 683 -13.00 -10.95 -17.56
C ARG A 683 -13.75 -12.16 -16.99
N ILE A 684 -13.20 -13.34 -17.18
CA ILE A 684 -13.86 -14.62 -16.85
C ILE A 684 -13.17 -15.38 -15.72
N GLY A 685 -11.99 -14.94 -15.29
CA GLY A 685 -11.23 -15.60 -14.24
C GLY A 685 -11.94 -15.52 -12.88
N THR A 686 -11.97 -16.66 -12.21
CA THR A 686 -12.60 -16.83 -10.90
C THR A 686 -11.59 -17.12 -9.81
N ARG A 687 -10.43 -17.65 -10.20
CA ARG A 687 -9.36 -18.10 -9.30
C ARG A 687 -8.48 -16.93 -8.87
N PHE A 688 -8.06 -16.97 -7.62
CA PHE A 688 -7.09 -16.05 -7.03
C PHE A 688 -6.50 -16.68 -5.76
N ILE A 689 -5.41 -16.13 -5.25
CA ILE A 689 -4.83 -16.56 -3.99
C ILE A 689 -5.65 -16.00 -2.84
N GLU A 690 -6.23 -16.88 -2.03
CA GLU A 690 -7.03 -16.51 -0.87
C GLU A 690 -6.21 -15.65 0.13
N PRO A 691 -6.83 -14.70 0.85
CA PRO A 691 -6.13 -13.82 1.80
C PRO A 691 -5.25 -14.55 2.79
N MET A 692 -5.70 -15.71 3.28
CA MET A 692 -4.90 -16.55 4.20
C MET A 692 -3.70 -17.22 3.54
N GLY A 693 -3.68 -17.39 2.21
CA GLY A 693 -2.49 -17.85 1.47
C GLY A 693 -1.36 -16.82 1.57
N HIS A 694 -1.68 -15.54 1.43
CA HIS A 694 -0.73 -14.44 1.62
C HIS A 694 -0.19 -14.40 3.07
N VAL A 695 -1.07 -14.49 4.07
CA VAL A 695 -0.68 -14.46 5.49
C VAL A 695 0.23 -15.63 5.85
N ARG A 696 -0.11 -16.84 5.41
CA ARG A 696 0.69 -18.05 5.68
C ARG A 696 2.06 -18.00 5.01
N MET A 697 2.17 -17.41 3.82
CA MET A 697 3.45 -17.19 3.16
C MET A 697 4.35 -16.24 3.96
N ILE A 698 3.83 -15.11 4.46
CA ILE A 698 4.58 -14.22 5.34
C ILE A 698 5.02 -14.96 6.60
N ALA A 699 4.10 -15.69 7.24
CA ALA A 699 4.37 -16.43 8.48
C ALA A 699 5.45 -17.53 8.32
N ALA A 700 5.53 -18.15 7.14
CA ALA A 700 6.56 -19.14 6.84
C ALA A 700 7.97 -18.51 6.70
N VAL A 701 8.04 -17.27 6.25
CA VAL A 701 9.30 -16.54 5.99
C VAL A 701 9.75 -15.71 7.20
N GLN A 702 8.81 -15.15 7.96
CA GLN A 702 9.10 -14.20 9.04
C GLN A 702 10.11 -14.71 10.09
N PRO A 703 10.13 -15.98 10.51
CA PRO A 703 11.11 -16.48 11.47
C PRO A 703 12.57 -16.42 11.00
N PHE A 704 12.82 -16.13 9.73
CA PHE A 704 14.17 -16.06 9.14
C PHE A 704 14.61 -14.65 8.79
N ILE A 705 13.70 -13.67 8.76
CA ILE A 705 14.02 -12.29 8.40
C ILE A 705 14.23 -11.45 9.66
N SER A 706 15.45 -10.91 9.82
CA SER A 706 15.83 -10.13 11.02
C SER A 706 15.07 -8.81 11.11
N GLY A 707 14.84 -8.10 10.01
CA GLY A 707 13.87 -7.02 9.92
C GLY A 707 12.43 -7.55 9.79
N ALA A 708 11.68 -7.09 8.81
CA ALA A 708 10.33 -7.56 8.53
C ALA A 708 10.11 -7.74 7.01
N ILE A 709 8.87 -7.96 6.62
CA ILE A 709 8.47 -8.32 5.27
C ILE A 709 7.44 -7.31 4.79
N SER A 710 7.74 -6.65 3.67
CA SER A 710 6.76 -5.83 2.97
C SER A 710 5.94 -6.73 2.05
N LYS A 711 4.69 -6.93 2.41
CA LYS A 711 3.71 -7.66 1.60
C LYS A 711 2.31 -7.13 1.80
N THR A 712 1.58 -6.99 0.71
CA THR A 712 0.16 -6.65 0.72
C THR A 712 -0.69 -7.93 0.71
N VAL A 713 -1.68 -8.01 1.59
CA VAL A 713 -2.77 -8.98 1.48
C VAL A 713 -3.84 -8.37 0.59
N ASN A 714 -3.95 -8.90 -0.63
CA ASN A 714 -4.98 -8.47 -1.56
C ASN A 714 -6.31 -9.17 -1.22
N LEU A 715 -7.40 -8.39 -1.27
CA LEU A 715 -8.76 -8.88 -1.08
C LEU A 715 -9.61 -8.44 -2.28
N THR A 716 -10.55 -9.29 -2.66
CA THR A 716 -11.52 -8.96 -3.71
C THR A 716 -12.46 -7.84 -3.26
N ASN A 717 -13.14 -7.21 -4.22
CA ASN A 717 -14.11 -6.14 -3.95
C ASN A 717 -15.25 -6.61 -3.03
N GLU A 718 -15.64 -7.89 -3.11
CA GLU A 718 -16.71 -8.51 -2.32
C GLU A 718 -16.34 -8.80 -0.87
N ALA A 719 -15.05 -8.67 -0.51
CA ALA A 719 -14.58 -8.97 0.84
C ALA A 719 -15.26 -8.10 1.90
N ALA A 720 -15.69 -8.74 2.99
CA ALA A 720 -16.36 -8.10 4.12
C ALA A 720 -15.33 -7.54 5.14
N VAL A 721 -15.78 -6.66 6.02
CA VAL A 721 -14.96 -6.13 7.14
C VAL A 721 -14.47 -7.25 8.06
N ASP A 722 -15.30 -8.31 8.24
CA ASP A 722 -14.94 -9.47 9.06
C ASP A 722 -13.78 -10.26 8.49
N ASP A 723 -13.61 -10.31 7.17
CA ASP A 723 -12.46 -10.96 6.52
C ASP A 723 -11.16 -10.26 6.91
N ILE A 724 -11.16 -8.92 6.96
CA ILE A 724 -10.01 -8.13 7.40
C ILE A 724 -9.68 -8.39 8.87
N LYS A 725 -10.69 -8.42 9.75
CA LYS A 725 -10.47 -8.79 11.17
C LYS A 725 -9.83 -10.16 11.30
N ASN A 726 -10.33 -11.14 10.56
CA ASN A 726 -9.78 -12.49 10.56
C ASN A 726 -8.32 -12.51 10.10
N VAL A 727 -7.99 -11.78 9.04
CA VAL A 727 -6.60 -11.64 8.57
C VAL A 727 -5.69 -11.06 9.66
N TYR A 728 -6.09 -10.00 10.35
CA TYR A 728 -5.29 -9.39 11.42
C TYR A 728 -5.11 -10.32 12.63
N VAL A 729 -6.17 -11.01 13.06
CA VAL A 729 -6.12 -11.95 14.20
C VAL A 729 -5.22 -13.15 13.88
N GLU A 730 -5.36 -13.74 12.68
CA GLU A 730 -4.54 -14.88 12.28
C GLU A 730 -3.08 -14.48 12.03
N ALA A 731 -2.81 -13.31 11.45
CA ALA A 731 -1.46 -12.78 11.32
C ALA A 731 -0.75 -12.64 12.67
N TRP A 732 -1.45 -12.10 13.67
CA TRP A 732 -0.93 -12.02 15.04
C TRP A 732 -0.65 -13.40 15.65
N LYS A 733 -1.59 -14.35 15.54
CA LYS A 733 -1.42 -15.73 16.05
C LYS A 733 -0.24 -16.45 15.40
N LEU A 734 0.00 -16.18 14.11
CA LEU A 734 1.09 -16.77 13.36
C LEU A 734 2.44 -16.06 13.58
N GLY A 735 2.50 -15.00 14.38
CA GLY A 735 3.73 -14.29 14.71
C GLY A 735 4.27 -13.40 13.60
N VAL A 736 3.40 -12.86 12.76
CA VAL A 736 3.75 -11.86 11.74
C VAL A 736 4.03 -10.51 12.43
N LYS A 737 5.07 -9.78 12.01
CA LYS A 737 5.44 -8.48 12.62
C LYS A 737 4.54 -7.33 12.16
N CYS A 738 4.27 -7.24 10.85
CA CYS A 738 3.52 -6.14 10.24
C CYS A 738 2.55 -6.70 9.20
N MET A 739 1.39 -6.04 9.04
CA MET A 739 0.38 -6.43 8.06
C MET A 739 -0.24 -5.22 7.39
N SER A 740 -0.25 -5.24 6.05
CA SER A 740 -0.96 -4.27 5.21
C SER A 740 -1.97 -4.99 4.33
N ILE A 741 -3.14 -4.38 4.17
CA ILE A 741 -4.26 -4.96 3.40
C ILE A 741 -4.64 -3.99 2.29
N TYR A 742 -4.99 -4.54 1.13
CA TYR A 742 -5.56 -3.79 0.04
C TYR A 742 -6.78 -4.52 -0.52
N ARG A 743 -7.96 -3.92 -0.37
CA ARG A 743 -9.19 -4.41 -0.99
C ARG A 743 -9.37 -3.72 -2.34
N ASP A 744 -9.65 -4.49 -3.38
CA ASP A 744 -9.95 -3.97 -4.70
C ASP A 744 -11.12 -2.96 -4.65
N GLY A 745 -10.97 -1.82 -5.31
CA GLY A 745 -11.94 -0.72 -5.28
C GLY A 745 -12.00 0.10 -3.99
N SER A 746 -11.08 -0.09 -3.01
CA SER A 746 -11.03 0.73 -1.79
C SER A 746 -10.61 2.19 -2.06
N LYS A 747 -9.85 2.44 -3.12
CA LYS A 747 -9.48 3.79 -3.58
C LYS A 747 -10.05 4.06 -4.96
N SER A 748 -10.51 5.29 -5.21
CA SER A 748 -11.10 5.71 -6.49
C SER A 748 -10.08 5.78 -7.64
N SER A 749 -8.77 5.82 -7.37
CA SER A 749 -7.72 5.77 -8.37
C SER A 749 -6.72 4.67 -8.03
N GLN A 750 -6.60 3.67 -8.90
CA GLN A 750 -5.67 2.54 -8.76
C GLN A 750 -4.56 2.63 -9.81
N PRO A 751 -3.28 2.40 -9.44
CA PRO A 751 -2.15 2.44 -10.40
C PRO A 751 -2.04 1.19 -11.27
N LEU A 752 -2.60 0.04 -10.83
CA LEU A 752 -2.64 -1.23 -11.54
C LEU A 752 -4.08 -1.78 -11.55
N SER A 753 -4.53 -2.33 -12.67
CA SER A 753 -5.81 -3.02 -12.81
C SER A 753 -5.62 -4.38 -13.46
N SER A 754 -6.39 -5.38 -13.02
CA SER A 754 -6.46 -6.72 -13.63
C SER A 754 -7.61 -6.86 -14.62
N ASN A 755 -8.57 -5.93 -14.58
CA ASN A 755 -9.74 -5.89 -15.45
C ASN A 755 -9.75 -4.61 -16.29
N SER A 756 -10.22 -4.75 -17.54
CA SER A 756 -10.46 -3.62 -18.46
C SER A 756 -11.64 -2.75 -18.04
N ARG A 757 -12.56 -3.32 -17.35
CA ARG A 757 -13.63 -2.63 -16.62
C ARG A 757 -13.16 -2.43 -15.18
N ASP A 758 -12.34 -1.43 -14.93
CA ASP A 758 -12.70 -0.56 -13.82
C ASP A 758 -14.11 -0.10 -14.19
N ASP A 759 -15.10 -0.74 -13.51
CA ASP A 759 -16.47 -0.22 -13.54
C ASP A 759 -16.30 1.26 -13.40
N THR A 760 -16.52 1.95 -14.48
CA THR A 760 -16.19 3.34 -14.59
C THR A 760 -16.74 4.01 -13.36
N LEU A 761 -16.01 4.96 -12.79
CA LEU A 761 -16.61 5.87 -11.79
C LEU A 761 -18.05 6.24 -12.19
N GLU A 762 -18.41 6.14 -13.44
CA GLU A 762 -19.73 6.33 -14.01
C GLU A 762 -20.73 5.22 -13.69
N GLU A 763 -20.42 3.93 -13.77
CA GLU A 763 -21.34 2.87 -13.28
C GLU A 763 -21.45 2.86 -11.73
N LYS A 764 -20.37 3.25 -11.01
CA LYS A 764 -20.45 3.50 -9.57
C LYS A 764 -21.08 4.85 -9.23
N LEU A 765 -21.03 5.82 -10.13
CA LEU A 765 -21.81 7.07 -10.05
C LEU A 765 -23.26 6.80 -10.40
N GLU A 766 -23.59 5.92 -11.34
CA GLU A 766 -24.98 5.51 -11.61
C GLU A 766 -25.53 4.56 -10.53
N SER A 767 -24.75 3.68 -9.92
CA SER A 767 -25.15 2.95 -8.70
C SER A 767 -25.04 3.80 -7.43
N HIS A 768 -24.32 4.95 -7.47
CA HIS A 768 -24.23 6.00 -6.46
C HIS A 768 -25.00 7.26 -6.84
N ASP A 769 -25.92 7.20 -7.79
CA ASP A 769 -27.02 8.16 -7.90
C ASP A 769 -27.91 8.17 -6.61
N SER A 770 -27.55 7.31 -5.64
CA SER A 770 -28.05 7.32 -4.27
C SER A 770 -27.39 8.33 -3.33
N LEU A 771 -26.45 9.18 -3.78
CA LEU A 771 -25.85 10.26 -2.96
C LEU A 771 -26.35 11.66 -3.35
N GLN A 772 -27.07 11.85 -4.43
CA GLN A 772 -28.02 12.93 -4.48
C GLN A 772 -29.22 12.51 -3.63
N PRO A 773 -29.61 13.27 -2.58
CA PRO A 773 -30.81 12.94 -1.84
C PRO A 773 -31.98 12.92 -2.82
N ILE A 774 -32.44 11.71 -3.18
CA ILE A 774 -33.56 11.52 -4.09
C ILE A 774 -34.80 11.92 -3.31
N ARG A 775 -35.54 12.88 -3.84
CA ARG A 775 -36.79 13.30 -3.24
C ARG A 775 -37.81 12.18 -3.35
N LYS A 776 -38.04 11.45 -2.24
CA LYS A 776 -39.09 10.45 -2.13
C LYS A 776 -40.43 11.17 -1.96
N ARG A 777 -41.19 11.37 -3.06
CA ARG A 777 -42.52 11.96 -2.99
C ARG A 777 -43.52 10.96 -2.39
N LEU A 778 -44.51 11.48 -1.63
CA LEU A 778 -45.60 10.66 -1.15
C LEU A 778 -46.53 10.29 -2.32
N PRO A 779 -47.25 9.15 -2.23
CA PRO A 779 -48.33 8.80 -3.17
C PRO A 779 -49.42 9.90 -3.22
N ASP A 780 -50.18 9.97 -4.34
CA ASP A 780 -51.24 10.96 -4.47
C ASP A 780 -52.37 10.73 -3.43
N GLU A 781 -52.67 9.50 -3.12
CA GLU A 781 -53.56 9.09 -1.99
C GLU A 781 -52.69 8.58 -0.83
N ARG A 782 -52.82 9.20 0.35
CA ARG A 782 -52.01 8.88 1.54
C ARG A 782 -52.76 9.16 2.83
N GLN A 783 -52.36 8.45 3.90
CA GLN A 783 -52.85 8.72 5.23
C GLN A 783 -52.26 9.99 5.79
N SER A 784 -53.03 10.75 6.57
CA SER A 784 -52.56 11.94 7.26
C SER A 784 -53.25 12.10 8.62
N VAL A 785 -52.54 12.82 9.52
CA VAL A 785 -53.12 13.27 10.79
C VAL A 785 -53.19 14.78 10.81
N THR A 786 -54.35 15.33 11.23
CA THR A 786 -54.52 16.77 11.41
C THR A 786 -54.71 17.10 12.89
N HIS A 787 -53.87 18.02 13.41
CA HIS A 787 -53.89 18.48 14.78
C HIS A 787 -54.21 19.98 14.83
N LYS A 788 -55.28 20.34 15.61
CA LYS A 788 -55.58 21.73 15.89
C LYS A 788 -54.77 22.24 17.08
N PHE A 789 -54.16 23.38 16.96
CA PHE A 789 -53.43 24.01 18.06
C PHE A 789 -53.78 25.52 18.25
N SER A 790 -53.44 26.02 19.44
CA SER A 790 -53.49 27.45 19.73
C SER A 790 -52.30 27.88 20.57
N VAL A 791 -51.58 28.92 20.11
CA VAL A 791 -50.43 29.50 20.84
C VAL A 791 -50.71 31.00 21.05
N ALA A 792 -50.79 31.43 22.32
CA ALA A 792 -51.10 32.83 22.68
C ALA A 792 -52.35 33.39 21.96
N GLY A 793 -53.37 32.57 21.76
CA GLY A 793 -54.63 32.97 21.09
C GLY A 793 -54.60 32.97 19.54
N HIS A 794 -53.51 32.50 18.94
CA HIS A 794 -53.38 32.27 17.51
C HIS A 794 -53.68 30.80 17.19
N ASP A 795 -54.85 30.56 16.55
CA ASP A 795 -55.29 29.22 16.19
C ASP A 795 -54.71 28.77 14.85
N GLY A 796 -54.34 27.50 14.77
CA GLY A 796 -53.81 26.88 13.56
C GLY A 796 -54.05 25.38 13.50
N TYR A 797 -53.69 24.78 12.37
CA TYR A 797 -53.74 23.36 12.10
C TYR A 797 -52.38 22.88 11.57
N ILE A 798 -51.93 21.74 12.10
CA ILE A 798 -50.81 20.97 11.59
C ILE A 798 -51.39 19.73 10.90
N THR A 799 -51.10 19.51 9.61
CA THR A 799 -51.46 18.28 8.91
C THR A 799 -50.16 17.61 8.49
N VAL A 800 -49.98 16.36 8.90
CA VAL A 800 -48.79 15.54 8.58
C VAL A 800 -49.26 14.34 7.75
N GLY A 801 -48.71 14.21 6.54
CA GLY A 801 -48.90 13.03 5.68
C GLY A 801 -47.76 12.02 5.86
N PHE A 802 -48.13 10.71 5.74
CA PHE A 802 -47.24 9.59 6.02
C PHE A 802 -46.92 8.77 4.78
N TYR A 803 -45.77 8.15 4.77
CA TYR A 803 -45.44 7.03 3.91
C TYR A 803 -46.14 5.74 4.43
N ASP A 804 -46.13 4.69 3.61
CA ASP A 804 -46.75 3.42 3.96
C ASP A 804 -46.11 2.73 5.20
N ASP A 805 -44.87 3.08 5.52
CA ASP A 805 -44.13 2.66 6.71
C ASP A 805 -44.47 3.45 7.98
N GLY A 806 -45.35 4.43 7.88
CA GLY A 806 -45.80 5.27 8.98
C GLY A 806 -44.87 6.46 9.27
N SER A 807 -43.77 6.64 8.55
CA SER A 807 -42.89 7.77 8.71
C SER A 807 -43.46 9.05 8.12
N PRO A 808 -43.24 10.26 8.75
CA PRO A 808 -43.75 11.50 8.25
C PRO A 808 -42.96 11.97 6.99
N GLY A 809 -43.67 12.33 5.91
CA GLY A 809 -43.07 12.78 4.65
C GLY A 809 -43.46 14.18 4.21
N GLU A 810 -44.53 14.76 4.80
CA GLU A 810 -44.93 16.14 4.52
C GLU A 810 -45.65 16.76 5.71
N VAL A 811 -45.55 18.08 5.81
CA VAL A 811 -46.16 18.90 6.85
C VAL A 811 -46.84 20.08 6.19
N PHE A 812 -48.11 20.29 6.51
CA PHE A 812 -48.83 21.50 6.17
C PHE A 812 -49.23 22.25 7.47
N LEU A 813 -49.03 23.53 7.46
CA LEU A 813 -49.39 24.45 8.58
C LEU A 813 -50.33 25.49 8.06
N LYS A 814 -51.52 25.58 8.70
CA LYS A 814 -52.52 26.56 8.30
C LYS A 814 -52.97 27.42 9.50
N MET A 815 -52.80 28.72 9.37
CA MET A 815 -53.29 29.67 10.38
C MET A 815 -54.69 30.15 10.08
N SER A 816 -55.48 30.44 11.10
CA SER A 816 -56.92 30.81 10.97
C SER A 816 -57.15 32.19 10.34
N LYS A 817 -56.11 33.06 10.22
CA LYS A 817 -56.19 34.34 9.54
C LYS A 817 -55.37 34.29 8.24
N GLU A 818 -56.05 34.25 7.11
CA GLU A 818 -55.44 34.29 5.79
C GLU A 818 -54.86 35.67 5.46
N GLY A 819 -53.73 35.71 4.69
CA GLY A 819 -53.14 36.92 4.17
C GLY A 819 -52.18 37.68 5.09
N SER A 820 -51.83 37.14 6.27
CA SER A 820 -50.81 37.76 7.15
C SER A 820 -49.37 37.29 6.76
N VAL A 821 -48.36 38.11 7.04
CA VAL A 821 -46.94 37.80 6.88
C VAL A 821 -46.60 36.51 7.66
N ILE A 822 -47.20 36.32 8.83
CA ILE A 822 -47.01 35.13 9.66
C ILE A 822 -47.52 33.86 8.92
N SER A 823 -48.69 33.91 8.28
CA SER A 823 -49.20 32.76 7.51
C SER A 823 -48.30 32.38 6.36
N GLY A 824 -47.73 33.34 5.60
CA GLY A 824 -46.82 33.05 4.52
C GLY A 824 -45.48 32.47 4.96
N LEU A 825 -44.92 32.96 6.08
CA LEU A 825 -43.68 32.41 6.65
C LEU A 825 -43.87 30.99 7.18
N ILE A 826 -45.01 30.70 7.82
CA ILE A 826 -45.37 29.41 8.35
C ILE A 826 -45.58 28.38 7.20
N ASP A 827 -46.24 28.78 6.12
CA ASP A 827 -46.38 27.97 4.91
C ASP A 827 -45.05 27.67 4.25
N THR A 828 -44.14 28.63 4.21
CA THR A 828 -42.76 28.43 3.71
C THR A 828 -42.01 27.42 4.57
N ILE A 829 -42.07 27.55 5.91
CA ILE A 829 -41.42 26.61 6.84
C ILE A 829 -42.01 25.22 6.70
N ALA A 830 -43.31 25.05 6.56
CA ALA A 830 -43.97 23.77 6.33
C ALA A 830 -43.52 23.13 5.02
N THR A 831 -43.40 23.91 3.97
CA THR A 831 -42.91 23.45 2.66
C THR A 831 -41.44 23.03 2.76
N MET A 832 -40.59 23.82 3.40
CA MET A 832 -39.17 23.44 3.63
C MET A 832 -39.06 22.15 4.46
N THR A 833 -39.86 22.01 5.54
CA THR A 833 -39.88 20.81 6.37
C THR A 833 -40.28 19.58 5.55
N SER A 834 -41.32 19.69 4.72
CA SER A 834 -41.77 18.65 3.82
C SER A 834 -40.67 18.24 2.84
N ILE A 835 -39.99 19.19 2.23
CA ILE A 835 -38.88 18.93 1.31
C ILE A 835 -37.74 18.22 2.04
N LEU A 836 -37.34 18.68 3.21
CA LEU A 836 -36.27 18.08 4.01
C LEU A 836 -36.60 16.63 4.40
N LEU A 837 -37.81 16.34 4.85
CA LEU A 837 -38.26 14.98 5.15
C LEU A 837 -38.27 14.09 3.90
N GLN A 838 -38.73 14.60 2.75
CA GLN A 838 -38.72 13.88 1.47
C GLN A 838 -37.33 13.63 0.92
N TYR A 839 -36.33 14.41 1.30
CA TYR A 839 -34.91 14.18 1.01
C TYR A 839 -34.21 13.35 2.10
N GLY A 840 -34.95 12.77 3.06
CA GLY A 840 -34.39 11.83 4.04
C GLY A 840 -33.70 12.48 5.24
N VAL A 841 -33.87 13.78 5.47
CA VAL A 841 -33.37 14.42 6.70
C VAL A 841 -34.14 13.84 7.89
N PRO A 842 -33.45 13.28 8.93
CA PRO A 842 -34.12 12.69 10.09
C PRO A 842 -34.97 13.74 10.82
N LEU A 843 -36.22 13.36 11.17
CA LEU A 843 -37.13 14.24 11.92
C LEU A 843 -36.50 14.69 13.25
N GLU A 844 -35.72 13.83 13.91
CA GLU A 844 -35.02 14.12 15.14
C GLU A 844 -34.10 15.35 15.00
N SER A 845 -33.31 15.43 13.92
CA SER A 845 -32.45 16.57 13.62
C SER A 845 -33.23 17.90 13.48
N LEU A 846 -34.44 17.84 12.89
CA LEU A 846 -35.30 19.01 12.74
C LEU A 846 -35.92 19.42 14.08
N VAL A 847 -36.34 18.45 14.88
CA VAL A 847 -36.89 18.67 16.24
C VAL A 847 -35.83 19.29 17.14
N ASP A 848 -34.63 18.73 17.18
CA ASP A 848 -33.52 19.27 17.98
C ASP A 848 -33.14 20.70 17.60
N LYS A 849 -33.18 21.03 16.31
CA LYS A 849 -32.77 22.34 15.81
C LYS A 849 -33.82 23.42 16.02
N PHE A 850 -35.13 23.11 15.86
CA PHE A 850 -36.19 24.09 15.82
C PHE A 850 -37.06 24.13 17.10
N SER A 851 -36.97 23.16 17.99
CA SER A 851 -37.54 23.24 19.33
C SER A 851 -36.85 24.33 20.13
N HIS A 852 -37.62 25.00 20.94
CA HIS A 852 -37.17 26.09 21.84
C HIS A 852 -36.74 27.40 21.14
N VAL A 853 -36.93 27.55 19.82
CA VAL A 853 -36.72 28.81 19.12
C VAL A 853 -37.76 29.85 19.59
N ARG A 854 -37.28 31.05 19.99
CA ARG A 854 -38.11 32.08 20.63
C ARG A 854 -38.36 33.29 19.71
N PHE A 855 -39.62 33.53 19.41
CA PHE A 855 -40.14 34.76 18.78
C PHE A 855 -41.66 34.85 18.95
N GLU A 856 -42.25 36.04 18.76
CA GLU A 856 -43.70 36.25 18.91
C GLU A 856 -44.48 35.72 17.67
N PRO A 857 -45.72 35.11 17.84
CA PRO A 857 -46.42 34.99 19.15
C PRO A 857 -45.90 33.83 20.00
N SER A 858 -45.69 34.10 21.31
CA SER A 858 -45.25 33.14 22.32
C SER A 858 -46.20 33.18 23.50
N GLY A 859 -46.48 32.05 24.19
CA GLY A 859 -47.32 31.99 25.36
C GLY A 859 -48.00 30.65 25.62
N PHE A 860 -49.12 30.72 26.35
CA PHE A 860 -49.90 29.52 26.70
C PHE A 860 -50.54 28.87 25.47
N THR A 861 -50.55 27.54 25.49
CA THR A 861 -51.15 26.71 24.43
C THR A 861 -52.40 25.98 24.94
N SER A 862 -53.18 25.42 24.03
CA SER A 862 -54.31 24.56 24.35
C SER A 862 -53.90 23.06 24.56
N ASN A 863 -52.63 22.76 24.45
CA ASN A 863 -52.10 21.39 24.59
C ASN A 863 -51.51 21.17 26.01
N GLN A 864 -52.05 20.15 26.75
CA GLN A 864 -51.57 19.86 28.13
C GLN A 864 -50.14 19.38 28.18
N ASP A 865 -49.64 18.69 27.12
CA ASP A 865 -48.29 18.16 27.06
C ASP A 865 -47.26 19.26 26.65
N ILE A 866 -47.76 20.37 26.07
CA ILE A 866 -46.94 21.53 25.69
C ILE A 866 -47.64 22.78 26.22
N PRO A 867 -47.71 22.99 27.53
CA PRO A 867 -48.55 24.08 28.11
C PRO A 867 -48.09 25.49 27.77
N ILE A 868 -46.81 25.67 27.47
CA ILE A 868 -46.23 26.93 27.06
C ILE A 868 -45.31 26.72 25.85
N ALA A 869 -45.44 27.51 24.82
CA ALA A 869 -44.55 27.55 23.66
C ALA A 869 -43.83 28.90 23.51
N LYS A 870 -42.56 28.85 23.16
CA LYS A 870 -41.70 30.01 22.93
C LYS A 870 -41.96 30.70 21.58
N SER A 871 -42.59 29.95 20.66
CA SER A 871 -43.07 30.41 19.35
C SER A 871 -44.04 29.37 18.75
N ILE A 872 -44.70 29.70 17.67
CA ILE A 872 -45.51 28.73 16.90
C ILE A 872 -44.59 27.61 16.39
N ILE A 873 -43.40 27.91 15.94
CA ILE A 873 -42.44 26.92 15.43
C ILE A 873 -41.94 26.01 16.56
N ASP A 874 -41.65 26.56 17.74
CA ASP A 874 -41.34 25.76 18.94
C ASP A 874 -42.46 24.74 19.23
N TYR A 875 -43.71 25.18 19.18
CA TYR A 875 -44.84 24.29 19.37
C TYR A 875 -44.89 23.18 18.34
N VAL A 876 -44.80 23.55 17.05
CA VAL A 876 -44.91 22.58 15.94
C VAL A 876 -43.84 21.48 16.04
N PHE A 877 -42.56 21.84 16.22
CA PHE A 877 -41.50 20.82 16.25
C PHE A 877 -41.50 19.99 17.54
N ARG A 878 -41.88 20.58 18.68
CA ARG A 878 -42.09 19.77 19.92
C ARG A 878 -43.26 18.81 19.79
N TRP A 879 -44.35 19.23 19.15
CA TRP A 879 -45.49 18.33 18.89
C TRP A 879 -45.11 17.20 17.90
N LEU A 880 -44.36 17.50 16.83
CA LEU A 880 -43.85 16.51 15.91
C LEU A 880 -42.93 15.49 16.61
N GLY A 881 -42.03 15.93 17.47
CA GLY A 881 -41.13 15.09 18.27
C GLY A 881 -41.92 14.16 19.20
N GLN A 882 -42.88 14.69 19.96
CA GLN A 882 -43.73 13.90 20.85
C GLN A 882 -44.59 12.88 20.10
N LYS A 883 -45.06 13.19 18.90
CA LYS A 883 -45.97 12.34 18.14
C LYS A 883 -45.25 11.23 17.38
N PHE A 884 -44.04 11.45 16.87
CA PHE A 884 -43.34 10.58 15.92
C PHE A 884 -41.99 10.06 16.39
N LEU A 885 -41.36 10.61 17.46
CA LEU A 885 -40.08 10.13 18.02
C LEU A 885 -40.25 9.42 19.37
N SER A 886 -41.41 9.44 19.99
CA SER A 886 -41.70 8.86 21.32
C SER A 886 -42.25 7.42 21.28
N GLN A 887 -42.03 6.65 20.22
CA GLN A 887 -42.37 5.25 20.15
C GLN A 887 -41.17 4.33 20.27
#